data_beb07eab98c16d1274427f4e80865054
#
_entry.id   beb07eab98c16d1274427f4e80865054
#
_cell.length_a   1.000
_cell.length_b   1.000
_cell.length_c   1.000
_cell.angle_alpha   90.00
_cell.angle_beta   90.00
_cell.angle_gamma   90.00
#
_symmetry.space_group_name_H-M   'P 1'
#
loop_
_entity.id
_entity.type
_entity.pdbx_description
1 polymer ?
#
loop_
_entity_poly.entity_id
_entity_poly.type
_entity_poly.pdbx_seq_one_letter_code
_entity_poly.pdbx_strand_id
1 'polypeptide(L)'
;MSEAHKAPARLLTPPGIGSLAFMLRAFGVLLAIAASCNALLFSDAVATPLVQSDAWYFLESFLPRYFDGSLTFLDLFMQRGVGDHAQPLQKLVLLFHTKYFDMDFRVEGLIGILIGIAWCCAVAREMPRHALASPMRNAYAWLCIGLVFALGLSLNSSNIFTWPLATLGYIPLLLGALYFSLVMTQLQQARPWLVFAATLLLGLCTDEIALVLVIATALACVPLLTASRRDKAIALVAAVVALILVRGFLWWVAMRAGTGATMLPSRGLAESLLTADALKGLLIPFSDGLIHLELLSARFPKATQTAVMVCAGAVLALQVFFWVTVAGAWRRRTYNRTLAMATFLMLVAYALTAGIILSRVPAFDWNYLHQPRYVMSYQINLVAIAVMFHYRLTRPDASAPASAHASPKAWRVEQGAILLLVVGLLAVQWQASRYNWKLPHYLIPYWQNTALAMQRLATDPRTPPTACPDIMTVCGYPEEERGKLISLLVDKQLNVFSNRFQIRNRLYPSLATVPGFGPGAVQEQRFDRRIAGAPVKASLLAEPLSGSCAGGTSAAQPVRIHLDTRDLAPFGAQLWVDSVGAQRTLLASTAAAEPALTVEHALPDHSVLSLVRSDSQGVLAQQQLDLPPCAIGSPAR
;
A
#
# COMPACT_ATOMS: atom_id res chain seq x y z
N MET A 1 2.22 -24.06 67.47
CA MET A 1 3.13 -23.02 66.97
C MET A 1 2.59 -22.52 65.63
N SER A 2 2.02 -21.30 65.68
CA SER A 2 1.32 -20.67 64.55
C SER A 2 2.37 -19.89 63.73
N GLU A 3 2.65 -20.29 62.50
CA GLU A 3 3.41 -19.47 61.56
C GLU A 3 2.54 -18.36 61.01
N ALA A 4 2.80 -17.15 61.49
CA ALA A 4 2.18 -15.94 61.00
C ALA A 4 2.68 -15.68 59.55
N HIS A 5 1.83 -15.86 58.55
CA HIS A 5 2.04 -15.42 57.17
C HIS A 5 2.30 -13.89 57.18
N LYS A 6 3.58 -13.51 57.02
CA LYS A 6 3.95 -12.12 56.74
C LYS A 6 3.38 -11.75 55.35
N ALA A 7 2.35 -10.92 55.34
CA ALA A 7 1.85 -10.27 54.14
C ALA A 7 3.02 -9.53 53.42
N PRO A 8 3.19 -9.66 52.10
CA PRO A 8 4.25 -8.97 51.41
C PRO A 8 4.07 -7.44 51.56
N ALA A 9 5.11 -6.77 52.03
CA ALA A 9 5.16 -5.33 52.18
C ALA A 9 4.83 -4.69 50.81
N ARG A 10 3.72 -3.98 50.72
CA ARG A 10 3.41 -3.10 49.58
C ARG A 10 4.48 -2.03 49.53
N LEU A 11 5.44 -2.21 48.59
CA LEU A 11 6.37 -1.15 48.22
C LEU A 11 5.58 0.07 47.75
N LEU A 12 5.49 1.10 48.58
CA LEU A 12 4.88 2.38 48.23
C LEU A 12 5.68 2.95 47.06
N THR A 13 5.08 2.96 45.88
CA THR A 13 5.64 3.61 44.67
C THR A 13 5.70 5.11 44.92
N PRO A 14 6.83 5.79 44.65
CA PRO A 14 6.92 7.24 44.77
C PRO A 14 5.78 7.93 43.99
N PRO A 15 5.14 8.97 44.55
CA PRO A 15 3.93 9.58 44.00
C PRO A 15 4.04 10.09 42.55
N GLY A 16 5.24 10.31 42.02
CA GLY A 16 5.44 10.73 40.61
C GLY A 16 5.47 9.60 39.57
N ILE A 17 5.77 8.36 39.97
CA ILE A 17 5.90 7.24 39.00
C ILE A 17 4.53 6.74 38.53
N GLY A 18 3.51 6.81 39.36
CA GLY A 18 2.15 6.41 38.99
C GLY A 18 1.53 7.30 37.92
N SER A 19 1.74 8.61 37.99
CA SER A 19 1.24 9.59 37.04
C SER A 19 1.94 9.47 35.67
N LEU A 20 3.26 9.27 35.64
CA LEU A 20 4.01 9.06 34.39
C LEU A 20 3.60 7.76 33.70
N ALA A 21 3.46 6.67 34.46
CA ALA A 21 3.00 5.39 33.89
C ALA A 21 1.58 5.49 33.31
N PHE A 22 0.68 6.23 34.00
CA PHE A 22 -0.66 6.50 33.47
C PHE A 22 -0.61 7.30 32.18
N MET A 23 0.17 8.39 32.11
CA MET A 23 0.30 9.22 30.92
C MET A 23 0.87 8.43 29.73
N LEU A 24 1.92 7.65 29.92
CA LEU A 24 2.49 6.82 28.84
C LEU A 24 1.52 5.74 28.37
N ARG A 25 0.76 5.13 29.29
CA ARG A 25 -0.29 4.17 28.93
C ARG A 25 -1.39 4.83 28.11
N ALA A 26 -1.92 5.96 28.57
CA ALA A 26 -2.94 6.73 27.88
C ALA A 26 -2.45 7.16 26.49
N PHE A 27 -1.20 7.65 26.40
CA PHE A 27 -0.58 8.00 25.13
C PHE A 27 -0.51 6.80 24.17
N GLY A 28 -0.10 5.62 24.62
CA GLY A 28 -0.04 4.42 23.78
C GLY A 28 -1.43 4.01 23.23
N VAL A 29 -2.47 4.08 24.07
CA VAL A 29 -3.86 3.82 23.66
C VAL A 29 -4.34 4.86 22.64
N LEU A 30 -4.14 6.14 22.95
CA LEU A 30 -4.52 7.25 22.06
C LEU A 30 -3.78 7.17 20.72
N LEU A 31 -2.52 6.76 20.72
CA LEU A 31 -1.73 6.58 19.53
C LEU A 31 -2.32 5.46 18.63
N ALA A 32 -2.74 4.33 19.20
CA ALA A 32 -3.38 3.25 18.45
C ALA A 32 -4.70 3.72 17.84
N ILE A 33 -5.52 4.44 18.60
CA ILE A 33 -6.79 5.01 18.11
C ILE A 33 -6.50 6.04 17.00
N ALA A 34 -5.57 6.97 17.24
CA ALA A 34 -5.23 8.02 16.28
C ALA A 34 -4.68 7.44 14.98
N ALA A 35 -3.82 6.42 15.04
CA ALA A 35 -3.31 5.74 13.84
C ALA A 35 -4.44 5.06 13.06
N SER A 36 -5.37 4.39 13.74
CA SER A 36 -6.53 3.74 13.12
C SER A 36 -7.47 4.76 12.47
N CYS A 37 -7.82 5.82 13.18
CA CYS A 37 -8.65 6.90 12.64
C CYS A 37 -7.96 7.61 11.47
N ASN A 38 -6.66 7.91 11.57
CA ASN A 38 -5.88 8.52 10.51
C ASN A 38 -5.89 7.67 9.24
N ALA A 39 -5.69 6.35 9.35
CA ALA A 39 -5.73 5.43 8.24
C ALA A 39 -7.13 5.36 7.58
N LEU A 40 -8.20 5.27 8.37
CA LEU A 40 -9.58 5.25 7.87
C LEU A 40 -9.96 6.55 7.16
N LEU A 41 -9.70 7.71 7.79
CA LEU A 41 -10.00 9.01 7.21
C LEU A 41 -9.17 9.28 5.96
N PHE A 42 -7.90 8.88 5.96
CA PHE A 42 -7.05 9.03 4.78
C PHE A 42 -7.53 8.13 3.65
N SER A 43 -7.84 6.85 3.91
CA SER A 43 -8.38 5.94 2.90
C SER A 43 -9.69 6.45 2.31
N ASP A 44 -10.61 6.95 3.16
CA ASP A 44 -11.85 7.56 2.69
C ASP A 44 -11.61 8.76 1.76
N ALA A 45 -10.57 9.55 2.03
CA ALA A 45 -10.23 10.74 1.24
C ALA A 45 -9.51 10.43 -0.08
N VAL A 46 -8.70 9.34 -0.16
CA VAL A 46 -7.81 9.11 -1.30
C VAL A 46 -8.10 7.83 -2.09
N ALA A 47 -8.86 6.87 -1.54
CA ALA A 47 -9.16 5.63 -2.23
C ALA A 47 -9.92 5.91 -3.52
N THR A 48 -9.44 5.36 -4.63
CA THR A 48 -10.16 5.48 -5.90
C THR A 48 -11.52 4.84 -5.79
N PRO A 49 -12.59 5.53 -6.17
CA PRO A 49 -13.90 4.89 -6.30
C PRO A 49 -14.03 4.08 -7.59
N LEU A 50 -13.10 4.27 -8.53
CA LEU A 50 -13.15 3.72 -9.89
C LEU A 50 -12.52 2.35 -9.96
N VAL A 51 -12.90 1.59 -10.97
CA VAL A 51 -12.16 0.39 -11.39
C VAL A 51 -10.80 0.82 -11.88
N GLN A 52 -9.73 0.23 -11.33
CA GLN A 52 -8.36 0.60 -11.67
C GLN A 52 -7.43 -0.62 -11.68
N SER A 53 -6.44 -0.60 -12.59
CA SER A 53 -5.37 -1.61 -12.65
C SER A 53 -5.92 -3.04 -12.71
N ASP A 54 -5.37 -3.95 -11.93
CA ASP A 54 -5.72 -5.37 -11.94
C ASP A 54 -7.21 -5.66 -11.62
N ALA A 55 -7.96 -4.68 -11.10
CA ALA A 55 -9.40 -4.86 -10.86
C ALA A 55 -10.21 -5.03 -12.17
N TRP A 56 -9.68 -4.58 -13.32
CA TRP A 56 -10.31 -4.77 -14.62
C TRP A 56 -10.39 -6.24 -15.03
N TYR A 57 -9.43 -7.08 -14.63
CA TYR A 57 -9.48 -8.52 -14.92
C TYR A 57 -10.72 -9.22 -14.34
N PHE A 58 -11.26 -8.67 -13.24
CA PHE A 58 -12.52 -9.20 -12.69
C PHE A 58 -13.72 -8.88 -13.58
N LEU A 59 -13.71 -7.78 -14.32
CA LEU A 59 -14.76 -7.42 -15.26
C LEU A 59 -14.69 -8.26 -16.53
N GLU A 60 -13.52 -8.72 -16.91
CA GLU A 60 -13.33 -9.55 -18.11
C GLU A 60 -13.84 -10.97 -17.92
N SER A 61 -13.60 -11.58 -16.78
CA SER A 61 -13.81 -13.01 -16.59
C SER A 61 -14.76 -13.40 -15.47
N PHE A 62 -14.73 -12.70 -14.35
CA PHE A 62 -15.42 -13.11 -13.12
C PHE A 62 -16.83 -12.51 -13.01
N LEU A 63 -16.97 -11.20 -13.18
CA LEU A 63 -18.25 -10.51 -13.07
C LEU A 63 -19.25 -10.87 -14.18
N PRO A 64 -18.88 -11.08 -15.44
CA PRO A 64 -19.83 -11.57 -16.44
C PRO A 64 -20.53 -12.85 -16.00
N ARG A 65 -19.78 -13.82 -15.45
CA ARG A 65 -20.36 -15.06 -14.92
C ARG A 65 -21.30 -14.85 -13.75
N TYR A 66 -21.03 -13.84 -12.92
CA TYR A 66 -21.94 -13.46 -11.85
C TYR A 66 -23.27 -12.91 -12.37
N PHE A 67 -23.23 -12.07 -13.42
CA PHE A 67 -24.42 -11.42 -13.96
C PHE A 67 -25.25 -12.32 -14.86
N ASP A 68 -24.65 -13.31 -15.49
CA ASP A 68 -25.36 -14.32 -16.32
C ASP A 68 -25.80 -15.54 -15.51
N GLY A 69 -25.47 -15.60 -14.21
CA GLY A 69 -25.86 -16.69 -13.33
C GLY A 69 -25.02 -17.97 -13.49
N SER A 70 -23.94 -17.96 -14.25
CA SER A 70 -23.06 -19.11 -14.47
C SER A 70 -21.92 -19.23 -13.44
N LEU A 71 -21.84 -18.29 -12.49
CA LEU A 71 -20.79 -18.27 -11.45
C LEU A 71 -20.89 -19.53 -10.57
N THR A 72 -19.78 -20.26 -10.48
CA THR A 72 -19.64 -21.43 -9.62
C THR A 72 -18.71 -21.15 -8.44
N PHE A 73 -18.75 -22.01 -7.42
CA PHE A 73 -17.82 -21.93 -6.29
C PHE A 73 -16.33 -22.01 -6.73
N LEU A 74 -16.03 -22.76 -7.78
CA LEU A 74 -14.67 -22.89 -8.33
C LEU A 74 -14.15 -21.58 -8.91
N ASP A 75 -15.01 -20.72 -9.43
CA ASP A 75 -14.60 -19.44 -10.00
C ASP A 75 -13.98 -18.49 -8.97
N LEU A 76 -14.27 -18.68 -7.68
CA LEU A 76 -13.58 -17.95 -6.60
C LEU A 76 -12.07 -18.25 -6.58
N PHE A 77 -11.66 -19.44 -6.96
CA PHE A 77 -10.28 -19.91 -6.94
C PHE A 77 -9.55 -19.76 -8.29
N MET A 78 -10.23 -19.25 -9.32
CA MET A 78 -9.56 -18.92 -10.59
C MET A 78 -8.58 -17.78 -10.40
N GLN A 79 -7.46 -17.83 -11.10
CA GLN A 79 -6.53 -16.70 -11.18
C GLN A 79 -7.21 -15.50 -11.87
N ARG A 80 -6.80 -14.27 -11.53
CA ARG A 80 -7.30 -13.04 -12.19
C ARG A 80 -6.91 -13.00 -13.66
N GLY A 81 -5.68 -13.38 -13.96
CA GLY A 81 -5.10 -13.43 -15.29
C GLY A 81 -4.05 -14.53 -15.36
N VAL A 82 -3.43 -14.69 -16.52
CA VAL A 82 -2.40 -15.70 -16.73
C VAL A 82 -1.20 -15.45 -15.79
N GLY A 83 -0.87 -16.46 -14.98
CA GLY A 83 0.25 -16.38 -14.03
C GLY A 83 0.02 -15.49 -12.81
N ASP A 84 -1.21 -15.06 -12.57
CA ASP A 84 -1.59 -14.26 -11.39
C ASP A 84 -2.09 -15.14 -10.23
N HIS A 85 -2.42 -14.51 -9.12
CA HIS A 85 -2.83 -15.19 -7.89
C HIS A 85 -4.33 -15.53 -7.88
N ALA A 86 -4.67 -16.66 -7.28
CA ALA A 86 -6.04 -16.94 -6.86
C ALA A 86 -6.33 -16.17 -5.56
N GLN A 87 -7.32 -15.29 -5.57
CA GLN A 87 -7.64 -14.40 -4.45
C GLN A 87 -9.13 -14.47 -4.09
N PRO A 88 -9.61 -15.60 -3.53
CA PRO A 88 -11.03 -15.84 -3.31
C PRO A 88 -11.67 -14.81 -2.36
N LEU A 89 -10.97 -14.39 -1.30
CA LEU A 89 -11.50 -13.39 -0.38
C LEU A 89 -11.64 -12.01 -1.01
N GLN A 90 -10.73 -11.61 -1.92
CA GLN A 90 -10.88 -10.38 -2.68
C GLN A 90 -12.10 -10.43 -3.60
N LYS A 91 -12.35 -11.57 -4.25
CA LYS A 91 -13.55 -11.76 -5.07
C LYS A 91 -14.85 -11.70 -4.27
N LEU A 92 -14.85 -12.22 -3.04
CA LEU A 92 -16.00 -12.09 -2.14
C LEU A 92 -16.24 -10.62 -1.75
N VAL A 93 -15.20 -9.85 -1.46
CA VAL A 93 -15.29 -8.41 -1.20
C VAL A 93 -15.80 -7.68 -2.45
N LEU A 94 -15.29 -8.04 -3.64
CA LEU A 94 -15.75 -7.49 -4.92
C LEU A 94 -17.25 -7.75 -5.12
N LEU A 95 -17.72 -8.98 -4.95
CA LEU A 95 -19.16 -9.32 -5.06
C LEU A 95 -20.00 -8.53 -4.06
N PHE A 96 -19.51 -8.39 -2.83
CA PHE A 96 -20.20 -7.62 -1.79
C PHE A 96 -20.39 -6.17 -2.20
N HIS A 97 -19.32 -5.45 -2.58
CA HIS A 97 -19.48 -4.04 -2.93
C HIS A 97 -20.13 -3.83 -4.32
N THR A 98 -20.00 -4.79 -5.24
CA THR A 98 -20.75 -4.76 -6.51
C THR A 98 -22.24 -4.85 -6.24
N LYS A 99 -22.68 -5.78 -5.37
CA LYS A 99 -24.10 -6.01 -5.07
C LYS A 99 -24.75 -4.90 -4.26
N TYR A 100 -24.04 -4.36 -3.27
CA TYR A 100 -24.64 -3.44 -2.28
C TYR A 100 -24.22 -1.99 -2.44
N PHE A 101 -23.14 -1.72 -3.16
CA PHE A 101 -22.53 -0.40 -3.32
C PHE A 101 -22.24 -0.03 -4.77
N ASP A 102 -22.89 -0.71 -5.71
CA ASP A 102 -22.79 -0.42 -7.15
C ASP A 102 -21.32 -0.39 -7.65
N MET A 103 -20.50 -1.28 -7.11
CA MET A 103 -19.08 -1.40 -7.46
C MET A 103 -18.25 -0.16 -7.11
N ASP A 104 -18.51 0.44 -5.95
CA ASP A 104 -17.71 1.53 -5.40
C ASP A 104 -16.47 0.98 -4.68
N PHE A 105 -15.30 1.14 -5.28
CA PHE A 105 -14.05 0.61 -4.74
C PHE A 105 -13.57 1.31 -3.46
N ARG A 106 -14.08 2.49 -3.11
CA ARG A 106 -13.81 3.10 -1.79
C ARG A 106 -14.26 2.19 -0.66
N VAL A 107 -15.36 1.47 -0.84
CA VAL A 107 -15.86 0.49 0.15
C VAL A 107 -14.85 -0.64 0.33
N GLU A 108 -14.25 -1.13 -0.76
CA GLU A 108 -13.18 -2.12 -0.72
C GLU A 108 -11.97 -1.61 0.05
N GLY A 109 -11.54 -0.38 -0.21
CA GLY A 109 -10.46 0.28 0.53
C GLY A 109 -10.72 0.37 2.03
N LEU A 110 -11.92 0.78 2.44
CA LEU A 110 -12.31 0.84 3.85
C LEU A 110 -12.33 -0.54 4.51
N ILE A 111 -12.85 -1.57 3.83
CA ILE A 111 -12.80 -2.96 4.30
C ILE A 111 -11.34 -3.39 4.50
N GLY A 112 -10.45 -3.08 3.55
CA GLY A 112 -9.04 -3.40 3.66
C GLY A 112 -8.37 -2.77 4.87
N ILE A 113 -8.67 -1.49 5.19
CA ILE A 113 -8.14 -0.83 6.38
C ILE A 113 -8.70 -1.44 7.67
N LEU A 114 -9.97 -1.80 7.71
CA LEU A 114 -10.55 -2.50 8.87
C LEU A 114 -9.84 -3.85 9.10
N ILE A 115 -9.51 -4.58 8.04
CA ILE A 115 -8.69 -5.79 8.11
C ILE A 115 -7.27 -5.47 8.61
N GLY A 116 -6.66 -4.37 8.18
CA GLY A 116 -5.37 -3.88 8.68
C GLY A 116 -5.39 -3.57 10.17
N ILE A 117 -6.45 -2.91 10.67
CA ILE A 117 -6.68 -2.68 12.09
C ILE A 117 -6.80 -4.02 12.84
N ALA A 118 -7.59 -4.97 12.31
CA ALA A 118 -7.73 -6.30 12.88
C ALA A 118 -6.38 -7.06 12.92
N TRP A 119 -5.54 -6.91 11.90
CA TRP A 119 -4.17 -7.44 11.90
C TRP A 119 -3.33 -6.84 13.03
N CYS A 120 -3.32 -5.52 13.21
CA CYS A 120 -2.63 -4.87 14.32
C CYS A 120 -3.15 -5.38 15.68
N CYS A 121 -4.47 -5.58 15.83
CA CYS A 121 -5.06 -6.19 17.02
C CYS A 121 -4.58 -7.63 17.25
N ALA A 122 -4.49 -8.44 16.18
CA ALA A 122 -4.00 -9.82 16.25
C ALA A 122 -2.53 -9.86 16.71
N VAL A 123 -1.67 -8.99 16.18
CA VAL A 123 -0.28 -8.83 16.63
C VAL A 123 -0.23 -8.37 18.10
N ALA A 124 -1.01 -7.35 18.46
CA ALA A 124 -1.06 -6.81 19.83
C ALA A 124 -1.55 -7.84 20.87
N ARG A 125 -2.37 -8.81 20.46
CA ARG A 125 -2.81 -9.92 21.32
C ARG A 125 -1.63 -10.78 21.78
N GLU A 126 -0.58 -10.92 21.00
CA GLU A 126 0.63 -11.66 21.34
C GLU A 126 1.60 -10.86 22.24
N MET A 127 1.23 -9.62 22.59
CA MET A 127 1.98 -8.71 23.46
C MET A 127 1.28 -8.63 24.83
N PRO A 128 1.68 -9.45 25.84
CA PRO A 128 1.00 -9.52 27.14
C PRO A 128 1.13 -8.18 27.89
N ARG A 129 0.04 -7.74 28.52
CA ARG A 129 -0.08 -6.47 29.24
C ARG A 129 -0.60 -6.61 30.66
N HIS A 130 -1.42 -7.65 30.92
CA HIS A 130 -2.12 -7.78 32.21
C HIS A 130 -1.31 -8.49 33.30
N ALA A 131 -0.27 -9.25 32.94
CA ALA A 131 0.58 -9.98 33.87
C ALA A 131 1.81 -9.18 34.37
N LEU A 132 1.89 -7.89 34.04
CA LEU A 132 3.07 -7.08 34.36
C LEU A 132 2.93 -6.47 35.77
N ALA A 133 3.77 -6.92 36.70
CA ALA A 133 3.75 -6.47 38.10
C ALA A 133 4.08 -4.98 38.29
N SER A 134 4.70 -4.31 37.30
CA SER A 134 5.10 -2.90 37.37
C SER A 134 4.20 -2.02 36.51
N PRO A 135 3.64 -0.91 37.04
CA PRO A 135 2.89 0.08 36.28
C PRO A 135 3.65 0.61 35.06
N MET A 136 4.97 0.84 35.20
CA MET A 136 5.82 1.31 34.08
C MET A 136 5.97 0.28 32.96
N ARG A 137 6.11 -1.01 33.29
CA ARG A 137 6.16 -2.06 32.26
C ARG A 137 4.85 -2.17 31.47
N ASN A 138 3.73 -2.02 32.19
CA ASN A 138 2.41 -1.97 31.54
C ASN A 138 2.29 -0.73 30.63
N ALA A 139 2.80 0.42 31.06
CA ALA A 139 2.86 1.63 30.24
C ALA A 139 3.70 1.44 28.96
N TYR A 140 4.88 0.83 29.07
CA TYR A 140 5.72 0.50 27.92
C TYR A 140 5.05 -0.51 26.98
N ALA A 141 4.31 -1.48 27.54
CA ALA A 141 3.55 -2.42 26.72
C ALA A 141 2.53 -1.69 25.83
N TRP A 142 1.77 -0.77 26.39
CA TRP A 142 0.80 0.03 25.64
C TRP A 142 1.45 0.97 24.64
N LEU A 143 2.58 1.58 24.97
CA LEU A 143 3.36 2.41 24.05
C LEU A 143 3.81 1.62 22.83
N CYS A 144 4.34 0.40 23.02
CA CYS A 144 4.75 -0.47 21.92
C CYS A 144 3.56 -0.96 21.10
N ILE A 145 2.39 -1.21 21.72
CA ILE A 145 1.15 -1.51 21.00
C ILE A 145 0.77 -0.32 20.12
N GLY A 146 0.76 0.89 20.66
CA GLY A 146 0.52 2.11 19.87
C GLY A 146 1.49 2.25 18.70
N LEU A 147 2.78 1.91 18.89
CA LEU A 147 3.78 1.91 17.82
C LEU A 147 3.48 0.85 16.75
N VAL A 148 2.99 -0.34 17.12
CA VAL A 148 2.56 -1.38 16.15
C VAL A 148 1.46 -0.83 15.25
N PHE A 149 0.45 -0.13 15.80
CA PHE A 149 -0.59 0.50 15.00
C PHE A 149 -0.05 1.63 14.11
N ALA A 150 0.82 2.49 14.65
CA ALA A 150 1.41 3.59 13.89
C ALA A 150 2.27 3.11 12.71
N LEU A 151 3.00 2.00 12.86
CA LEU A 151 3.81 1.41 11.80
C LEU A 151 2.97 0.52 10.87
N GLY A 152 2.06 -0.27 11.41
CA GLY A 152 1.24 -1.20 10.64
C GLY A 152 0.20 -0.51 9.75
N LEU A 153 -0.25 0.69 10.12
CA LEU A 153 -1.19 1.51 9.37
C LEU A 153 -0.55 2.81 8.86
N SER A 154 0.75 2.76 8.60
CA SER A 154 1.54 3.91 8.21
C SER A 154 1.15 4.46 6.84
N LEU A 155 0.95 5.77 6.74
CA LEU A 155 0.73 6.44 5.46
C LEU A 155 2.00 6.52 4.59
N ASN A 156 3.16 6.06 5.06
CA ASN A 156 4.35 5.90 4.22
C ASN A 156 4.09 4.96 3.03
N SER A 157 3.17 4.02 3.19
CA SER A 157 2.61 3.14 2.16
C SER A 157 1.39 3.77 1.46
N SER A 158 1.47 5.02 1.01
CA SER A 158 0.31 5.78 0.52
C SER A 158 -0.48 5.09 -0.58
N ASN A 159 0.20 4.36 -1.47
CA ASN A 159 -0.45 3.68 -2.60
C ASN A 159 -1.43 2.57 -2.16
N ILE A 160 -1.20 1.93 -1.01
CA ILE A 160 -2.14 0.97 -0.45
C ILE A 160 -3.50 1.62 -0.16
N PHE A 161 -3.49 2.86 0.29
CA PHE A 161 -4.71 3.59 0.60
C PHE A 161 -5.40 4.16 -0.64
N THR A 162 -4.62 4.48 -1.69
CA THR A 162 -5.14 5.04 -2.94
C THR A 162 -5.68 3.96 -3.88
N TRP A 163 -5.16 2.75 -3.79
CA TRP A 163 -5.54 1.60 -4.61
C TRP A 163 -6.23 0.53 -3.76
N PRO A 164 -7.57 0.48 -3.74
CA PRO A 164 -8.37 -0.40 -2.86
C PRO A 164 -7.99 -1.87 -2.94
N LEU A 165 -7.75 -2.40 -4.13
CA LEU A 165 -7.32 -3.79 -4.31
C LEU A 165 -6.01 -4.09 -3.54
N ALA A 166 -5.06 -3.14 -3.54
CA ALA A 166 -3.80 -3.28 -2.79
C ALA A 166 -4.02 -3.23 -1.27
N THR A 167 -5.07 -2.52 -0.79
CA THR A 167 -5.44 -2.48 0.64
C THR A 167 -5.83 -3.85 1.16
N LEU A 168 -6.42 -4.70 0.31
CA LEU A 168 -6.73 -6.09 0.67
C LEU A 168 -5.48 -6.97 0.88
N GLY A 169 -4.29 -6.46 0.62
CA GLY A 169 -3.01 -7.06 1.03
C GLY A 169 -2.87 -7.26 2.54
N TYR A 170 -3.70 -6.62 3.37
CA TYR A 170 -3.80 -6.92 4.80
C TYR A 170 -4.47 -8.28 5.10
N ILE A 171 -5.22 -8.87 4.17
CA ILE A 171 -5.87 -10.19 4.35
C ILE A 171 -4.83 -11.26 4.70
N PRO A 172 -3.79 -11.53 3.87
CA PRO A 172 -2.80 -12.54 4.20
C PRO A 172 -2.03 -12.23 5.48
N LEU A 173 -1.80 -10.97 5.82
CA LEU A 173 -1.13 -10.58 7.07
C LEU A 173 -1.98 -10.91 8.30
N LEU A 174 -3.29 -10.62 8.26
CA LEU A 174 -4.23 -10.99 9.32
C LEU A 174 -4.31 -12.51 9.47
N LEU A 175 -4.53 -13.22 8.35
CA LEU A 175 -4.63 -14.68 8.36
C LEU A 175 -3.34 -15.33 8.85
N GLY A 176 -2.17 -14.79 8.48
CA GLY A 176 -0.87 -15.24 8.97
C GLY A 176 -0.70 -15.06 10.48
N ALA A 177 -1.09 -13.91 11.04
CA ALA A 177 -1.04 -13.66 12.48
C ALA A 177 -2.01 -14.57 13.26
N LEU A 178 -3.21 -14.81 12.72
CA LEU A 178 -4.18 -15.74 13.31
C LEU A 178 -3.69 -17.20 13.22
N TYR A 179 -3.10 -17.58 12.08
CA TYR A 179 -2.49 -18.89 11.89
C TYR A 179 -1.35 -19.12 12.88
N PHE A 180 -0.44 -18.16 13.03
CA PHE A 180 0.63 -18.21 14.04
C PHE A 180 0.05 -18.45 15.45
N SER A 181 -0.94 -17.67 15.85
CA SER A 181 -1.59 -17.78 17.17
C SER A 181 -2.25 -19.13 17.38
N LEU A 182 -2.90 -19.66 16.34
CA LEU A 182 -3.54 -20.97 16.35
C LEU A 182 -2.49 -22.08 16.48
N VAL A 183 -1.45 -22.08 15.64
CA VAL A 183 -0.38 -23.09 15.67
C VAL A 183 0.28 -23.12 17.05
N MET A 184 0.62 -21.95 17.62
CA MET A 184 1.20 -21.86 18.96
C MET A 184 0.31 -22.50 20.04
N THR A 185 -1.01 -22.32 19.95
CA THR A 185 -1.96 -22.86 20.91
C THR A 185 -2.18 -24.37 20.72
N GLN A 186 -2.35 -24.82 19.47
CA GLN A 186 -2.68 -26.22 19.16
C GLN A 186 -1.49 -27.16 19.34
N LEU A 187 -0.26 -26.70 19.07
CA LEU A 187 0.93 -27.50 19.34
C LEU A 187 1.15 -27.73 20.83
N GLN A 188 0.76 -26.79 21.70
CA GLN A 188 0.77 -26.98 23.15
C GLN A 188 -0.29 -28.02 23.61
N GLN A 189 -1.39 -28.15 22.86
CA GLN A 189 -2.50 -29.07 23.13
C GLN A 189 -2.39 -30.42 22.39
N ALA A 190 -1.31 -30.66 21.66
CA ALA A 190 -1.08 -31.88 20.86
C ALA A 190 -2.23 -32.21 19.86
N ARG A 191 -2.74 -31.19 19.17
CA ARG A 191 -3.83 -31.33 18.17
C ARG A 191 -3.33 -31.05 16.74
N PRO A 192 -2.53 -31.89 16.12
CA PRO A 192 -1.89 -31.64 14.82
C PRO A 192 -2.91 -31.54 13.67
N TRP A 193 -4.08 -32.18 13.76
CA TRP A 193 -5.11 -32.11 12.73
C TRP A 193 -5.70 -30.69 12.55
N LEU A 194 -5.72 -29.87 13.62
CA LEU A 194 -6.12 -28.48 13.51
C LEU A 194 -5.06 -27.64 12.77
N VAL A 195 -3.80 -28.01 12.86
CA VAL A 195 -2.73 -27.39 12.05
C VAL A 195 -2.95 -27.72 10.57
N PHE A 196 -3.31 -28.96 10.23
CA PHE A 196 -3.68 -29.34 8.87
C PHE A 196 -4.84 -28.50 8.34
N ALA A 197 -5.96 -28.46 9.05
CA ALA A 197 -7.15 -27.73 8.64
C ALA A 197 -6.87 -26.21 8.49
N ALA A 198 -6.12 -25.62 9.43
CA ALA A 198 -5.74 -24.22 9.37
C ALA A 198 -4.81 -23.92 8.20
N THR A 199 -3.86 -24.81 7.89
CA THR A 199 -2.95 -24.65 6.75
C THR A 199 -3.71 -24.76 5.43
N LEU A 200 -4.64 -25.72 5.34
CA LEU A 200 -5.50 -25.88 4.17
C LEU A 200 -6.32 -24.60 3.92
N LEU A 201 -6.98 -24.08 4.95
CA LEU A 201 -7.77 -22.84 4.85
C LEU A 201 -6.89 -21.63 4.50
N LEU A 202 -5.73 -21.49 5.16
CA LEU A 202 -4.77 -20.44 4.87
C LEU A 202 -4.35 -20.48 3.40
N GLY A 203 -3.98 -21.65 2.89
CA GLY A 203 -3.54 -21.83 1.51
C GLY A 203 -4.64 -21.52 0.50
N LEU A 204 -5.87 -21.96 0.74
CA LEU A 204 -7.02 -21.65 -0.11
C LEU A 204 -7.31 -20.14 -0.14
N CYS A 205 -7.07 -19.41 0.95
CA CYS A 205 -7.36 -17.99 1.05
C CYS A 205 -6.22 -17.08 0.59
N THR A 206 -4.95 -17.53 0.63
CA THR A 206 -3.77 -16.66 0.42
C THR A 206 -2.81 -17.17 -0.67
N ASP A 207 -3.14 -18.29 -1.32
CA ASP A 207 -2.35 -18.88 -2.41
C ASP A 207 -0.86 -19.04 -2.05
N GLU A 208 0.05 -18.53 -2.87
CA GLU A 208 1.51 -18.69 -2.71
C GLU A 208 2.05 -18.09 -1.40
N ILE A 209 1.41 -17.04 -0.90
CA ILE A 209 1.80 -16.40 0.36
C ILE A 209 1.66 -17.39 1.54
N ALA A 210 0.75 -18.37 1.45
CA ALA A 210 0.61 -19.41 2.47
C ALA A 210 1.93 -20.12 2.78
N LEU A 211 2.73 -20.42 1.76
CA LEU A 211 4.04 -21.09 1.94
C LEU A 211 4.95 -20.23 2.83
N VAL A 212 5.03 -18.94 2.55
CA VAL A 212 5.81 -17.99 3.35
C VAL A 212 5.34 -17.97 4.79
N LEU A 213 4.02 -17.86 5.01
CA LEU A 213 3.40 -17.75 6.33
C LEU A 213 3.61 -19.04 7.15
N VAL A 214 3.49 -20.21 6.52
CA VAL A 214 3.71 -21.51 7.18
C VAL A 214 5.17 -21.70 7.55
N ILE A 215 6.11 -21.43 6.64
CA ILE A 215 7.55 -21.57 6.91
C ILE A 215 7.97 -20.57 8.02
N ALA A 216 7.57 -19.31 7.93
CA ALA A 216 7.89 -18.31 8.93
C ALA A 216 7.33 -18.68 10.31
N THR A 217 6.09 -19.22 10.37
CA THR A 217 5.50 -19.73 11.61
C THR A 217 6.31 -20.91 12.15
N ALA A 218 6.64 -21.89 11.32
CA ALA A 218 7.40 -23.06 11.74
C ALA A 218 8.76 -22.64 12.35
N LEU A 219 9.52 -21.78 11.66
CA LEU A 219 10.82 -21.31 12.12
C LEU A 219 10.73 -20.50 13.42
N ALA A 220 9.73 -19.62 13.55
CA ALA A 220 9.54 -18.82 14.75
C ALA A 220 9.08 -19.66 15.97
N CYS A 221 8.30 -20.73 15.77
CA CYS A 221 7.75 -21.54 16.84
C CYS A 221 8.73 -22.61 17.35
N VAL A 222 9.65 -23.11 16.52
CA VAL A 222 10.57 -24.21 16.87
C VAL A 222 11.23 -24.05 18.25
N PRO A 223 11.75 -22.88 18.64
CA PRO A 223 12.40 -22.70 19.95
C PRO A 223 11.45 -22.83 21.14
N LEU A 224 10.14 -22.68 20.93
CA LEU A 224 9.12 -22.68 21.99
C LEU A 224 8.42 -24.03 22.17
N LEU A 225 8.56 -24.92 21.21
CA LEU A 225 7.81 -26.15 21.21
C LEU A 225 8.34 -27.11 22.27
N THR A 226 7.57 -27.30 23.35
CA THR A 226 7.78 -28.31 24.37
C THR A 226 7.18 -29.66 23.97
N ALA A 227 6.36 -29.71 22.93
CA ALA A 227 5.74 -30.90 22.39
C ALA A 227 6.77 -32.00 22.02
N SER A 228 6.35 -33.24 22.03
CA SER A 228 7.21 -34.36 21.65
C SER A 228 7.74 -34.20 20.22
N ARG A 229 8.91 -34.82 19.93
CA ARG A 229 9.47 -34.81 18.56
C ARG A 229 8.49 -35.39 17.55
N ARG A 230 7.70 -36.38 17.98
CA ARG A 230 6.67 -37.02 17.16
C ARG A 230 5.55 -36.06 16.80
N ASP A 231 5.01 -35.33 17.77
CA ASP A 231 3.91 -34.38 17.52
C ASP A 231 4.34 -33.23 16.62
N LYS A 232 5.58 -32.73 16.78
CA LYS A 232 6.18 -31.74 15.89
C LYS A 232 6.32 -32.26 14.46
N ALA A 233 6.78 -33.49 14.30
CA ALA A 233 6.92 -34.13 12.99
C ALA A 233 5.55 -34.32 12.34
N ILE A 234 4.55 -34.80 13.08
CA ILE A 234 3.17 -34.97 12.59
C ILE A 234 2.59 -33.61 12.15
N ALA A 235 2.74 -32.54 12.95
CA ALA A 235 2.25 -31.22 12.60
C ALA A 235 2.94 -30.66 11.35
N LEU A 236 4.25 -30.85 11.20
CA LEU A 236 5.00 -30.43 10.01
C LEU A 236 4.54 -31.20 8.77
N VAL A 237 4.44 -32.53 8.86
CA VAL A 237 3.93 -33.36 7.75
C VAL A 237 2.51 -32.96 7.38
N ALA A 238 1.64 -32.73 8.36
CA ALA A 238 0.27 -32.27 8.16
C ALA A 238 0.23 -30.93 7.40
N ALA A 239 1.08 -29.97 7.79
CA ALA A 239 1.17 -28.68 7.10
C ALA A 239 1.69 -28.83 5.66
N VAL A 240 2.72 -29.64 5.43
CA VAL A 240 3.27 -29.91 4.10
C VAL A 240 2.22 -30.58 3.20
N VAL A 241 1.53 -31.60 3.71
CA VAL A 241 0.46 -32.29 2.95
C VAL A 241 -0.67 -31.31 2.61
N ALA A 242 -1.09 -30.46 3.55
CA ALA A 242 -2.10 -29.44 3.29
C ALA A 242 -1.67 -28.47 2.19
N LEU A 243 -0.42 -27.98 2.20
CA LEU A 243 0.12 -27.11 1.15
C LEU A 243 0.15 -27.79 -0.21
N ILE A 244 0.58 -29.05 -0.28
CA ILE A 244 0.59 -29.83 -1.52
C ILE A 244 -0.83 -29.98 -2.08
N LEU A 245 -1.81 -30.31 -1.22
CA LEU A 245 -3.20 -30.46 -1.63
C LEU A 245 -3.78 -29.14 -2.16
N VAL A 246 -3.50 -28.03 -1.48
CA VAL A 246 -3.93 -26.70 -1.93
C VAL A 246 -3.30 -26.34 -3.28
N ARG A 247 -1.97 -26.51 -3.41
CA ARG A 247 -1.30 -26.20 -4.69
C ARG A 247 -1.79 -27.08 -5.82
N GLY A 248 -2.00 -28.36 -5.57
CA GLY A 248 -2.60 -29.27 -6.55
C GLY A 248 -4.01 -28.84 -6.97
N PHE A 249 -4.84 -28.44 -6.00
CA PHE A 249 -6.17 -27.93 -6.28
C PHE A 249 -6.15 -26.62 -7.09
N LEU A 250 -5.36 -25.63 -6.67
CA LEU A 250 -5.25 -24.34 -7.38
C LEU A 250 -4.66 -24.50 -8.78
N TRP A 251 -3.67 -25.34 -8.92
CA TRP A 251 -3.11 -25.70 -10.24
C TRP A 251 -4.17 -26.35 -11.13
N TRP A 252 -4.94 -27.29 -10.60
CA TRP A 252 -6.03 -27.94 -11.34
C TRP A 252 -7.09 -26.93 -11.79
N VAL A 253 -7.49 -25.99 -10.91
CA VAL A 253 -8.43 -24.90 -11.28
C VAL A 253 -7.84 -24.01 -12.38
N ALA A 254 -6.57 -23.62 -12.26
CA ALA A 254 -5.88 -22.78 -13.27
C ALA A 254 -5.78 -23.47 -14.64
N MET A 255 -5.45 -24.76 -14.67
CA MET A 255 -5.41 -25.55 -15.91
C MET A 255 -6.78 -25.63 -16.58
N ARG A 256 -7.85 -25.85 -15.78
CA ARG A 256 -9.22 -25.92 -16.28
C ARG A 256 -9.71 -24.56 -16.83
N ALA A 257 -9.22 -23.46 -16.25
CA ALA A 257 -9.56 -22.10 -16.67
C ALA A 257 -8.70 -21.60 -17.85
N GLY A 258 -7.68 -22.33 -18.28
CA GLY A 258 -6.73 -21.89 -19.31
C GLY A 258 -5.75 -20.79 -18.84
N THR A 259 -5.66 -20.54 -17.53
CA THR A 259 -4.79 -19.50 -16.94
C THR A 259 -3.47 -20.04 -16.39
N GLY A 260 -3.18 -21.32 -16.59
CA GLY A 260 -2.04 -22.02 -15.99
C GLY A 260 -0.65 -21.70 -16.59
N ALA A 261 -0.55 -20.79 -17.55
CA ALA A 261 0.73 -20.38 -18.10
C ALA A 261 1.49 -19.46 -17.13
N THR A 262 2.77 -19.73 -16.92
CA THR A 262 3.64 -18.87 -16.12
C THR A 262 4.34 -17.85 -17.00
N MET A 263 4.30 -16.58 -16.61
CA MET A 263 5.18 -15.59 -17.22
C MET A 263 6.61 -15.85 -16.74
N LEU A 264 7.49 -16.24 -17.66
CA LEU A 264 8.92 -16.33 -17.36
C LEU A 264 9.52 -14.92 -17.32
N PRO A 265 10.42 -14.63 -16.38
CA PRO A 265 11.10 -13.34 -16.32
C PRO A 265 11.93 -13.14 -17.60
N SER A 266 11.93 -11.90 -18.11
CA SER A 266 12.61 -11.52 -19.35
C SER A 266 14.14 -11.57 -19.27
N ARG A 267 14.71 -11.52 -18.07
CA ARG A 267 16.16 -11.60 -17.81
C ARG A 267 16.47 -12.62 -16.72
N GLY A 268 17.67 -13.19 -16.78
CA GLY A 268 18.15 -14.07 -15.72
C GLY A 268 18.33 -13.27 -14.41
N LEU A 269 17.86 -13.81 -13.28
CA LEU A 269 18.05 -13.19 -11.95
C LEU A 269 19.55 -12.98 -11.67
N ALA A 270 20.40 -13.93 -12.03
CA ALA A 270 21.83 -13.85 -11.84
C ALA A 270 22.46 -12.63 -12.55
N GLU A 271 22.02 -12.32 -13.76
CA GLU A 271 22.45 -11.13 -14.50
C GLU A 271 22.08 -9.85 -13.78
N SER A 272 20.86 -9.77 -13.23
CA SER A 272 20.39 -8.62 -12.45
C SER A 272 21.17 -8.43 -11.15
N LEU A 273 21.54 -9.52 -10.47
CA LEU A 273 22.29 -9.49 -9.21
C LEU A 273 23.77 -9.12 -9.40
N LEU A 274 24.33 -9.34 -10.58
CA LEU A 274 25.72 -9.03 -10.89
C LEU A 274 25.93 -7.57 -11.37
N THR A 275 24.90 -6.76 -11.39
CA THR A 275 24.98 -5.34 -11.76
C THR A 275 25.62 -4.49 -10.65
N ALA A 276 26.29 -3.40 -11.03
CA ALA A 276 26.85 -2.44 -10.06
C ALA A 276 25.77 -1.81 -9.14
N ASP A 277 24.52 -1.78 -9.61
CA ASP A 277 23.39 -1.20 -8.87
C ASP A 277 22.72 -2.19 -7.91
N ALA A 278 23.10 -3.48 -7.95
CA ALA A 278 22.49 -4.49 -7.10
C ALA A 278 22.62 -4.18 -5.61
N LEU A 279 23.80 -3.75 -5.16
CA LEU A 279 24.02 -3.40 -3.76
C LEU A 279 23.16 -2.20 -3.33
N LYS A 280 23.06 -1.17 -4.17
CA LYS A 280 22.19 -0.01 -3.91
C LYS A 280 20.72 -0.43 -3.92
N GLY A 281 20.32 -1.26 -4.89
CA GLY A 281 18.98 -1.78 -5.03
C GLY A 281 18.54 -2.62 -3.82
N LEU A 282 19.43 -3.45 -3.29
CA LEU A 282 19.15 -4.24 -2.08
C LEU A 282 18.91 -3.38 -0.82
N LEU A 283 19.35 -2.12 -0.80
CA LEU A 283 19.11 -1.19 0.31
C LEU A 283 17.74 -0.47 0.22
N ILE A 284 17.11 -0.45 -0.95
CA ILE A 284 15.83 0.23 -1.18
C ILE A 284 14.73 -0.25 -0.22
N PRO A 285 14.48 -1.55 -0.02
CA PRO A 285 13.44 -2.01 0.89
C PRO A 285 13.62 -1.53 2.34
N PHE A 286 14.86 -1.39 2.78
CA PHE A 286 15.16 -0.93 4.14
C PHE A 286 14.92 0.57 4.27
N SER A 287 15.35 1.37 3.29
CA SER A 287 15.08 2.81 3.26
C SER A 287 13.59 3.09 3.15
N ASP A 288 12.93 2.54 2.14
CA ASP A 288 11.53 2.82 1.84
C ASP A 288 10.59 2.26 2.91
N GLY A 289 10.97 1.18 3.59
CA GLY A 289 10.26 0.69 4.76
C GLY A 289 10.23 1.72 5.89
N LEU A 290 11.25 2.55 6.06
CA LEU A 290 11.28 3.63 7.05
C LEU A 290 10.64 4.91 6.51
N ILE A 291 11.15 5.41 5.40
CA ILE A 291 10.70 6.62 4.71
C ILE A 291 10.77 6.39 3.20
N HIS A 292 9.64 6.51 2.52
CA HIS A 292 9.59 6.34 1.08
C HIS A 292 10.41 7.42 0.34
N LEU A 293 10.99 7.03 -0.79
CA LEU A 293 11.84 7.88 -1.63
C LEU A 293 11.21 9.24 -1.94
N GLU A 294 9.90 9.29 -2.18
CA GLU A 294 9.19 10.54 -2.48
C GLU A 294 9.33 11.58 -1.36
N LEU A 295 9.18 11.18 -0.10
CA LEU A 295 9.35 12.08 1.03
C LEU A 295 10.82 12.48 1.20
N LEU A 296 11.76 11.55 1.00
CA LEU A 296 13.19 11.83 1.10
C LEU A 296 13.63 12.83 0.02
N SER A 297 13.20 12.64 -1.23
CA SER A 297 13.52 13.54 -2.33
C SER A 297 12.87 14.91 -2.16
N ALA A 298 11.64 14.97 -1.66
CA ALA A 298 10.97 16.23 -1.33
C ALA A 298 11.68 17.02 -0.23
N ARG A 299 12.30 16.31 0.74
CA ARG A 299 12.95 16.95 1.90
C ARG A 299 14.42 17.26 1.66
N PHE A 300 15.10 16.40 0.92
CA PHE A 300 16.54 16.45 0.67
C PHE A 300 16.86 16.33 -0.83
N PRO A 301 16.39 17.24 -1.70
CA PRO A 301 16.51 17.09 -3.15
C PRO A 301 17.96 16.98 -3.63
N LYS A 302 18.91 17.65 -2.97
CA LYS A 302 20.35 17.61 -3.31
C LYS A 302 21.11 16.45 -2.64
N ALA A 303 20.50 15.77 -1.67
CA ALA A 303 21.14 14.72 -0.87
C ALA A 303 20.26 13.46 -0.75
N THR A 304 19.34 13.26 -1.69
CA THR A 304 18.37 12.15 -1.67
C THR A 304 19.07 10.79 -1.51
N GLN A 305 20.09 10.53 -2.31
CA GLN A 305 20.81 9.27 -2.26
C GLN A 305 21.51 9.05 -0.90
N THR A 306 22.10 10.09 -0.34
CA THR A 306 22.71 10.02 1.00
C THR A 306 21.65 9.76 2.06
N ALA A 307 20.49 10.40 1.97
CA ALA A 307 19.38 10.18 2.89
C ALA A 307 18.85 8.73 2.80
N VAL A 308 18.73 8.16 1.60
CA VAL A 308 18.38 6.75 1.38
C VAL A 308 19.39 5.82 2.08
N MET A 309 20.70 6.06 1.88
CA MET A 309 21.75 5.25 2.51
C MET A 309 21.73 5.34 4.04
N VAL A 310 21.51 6.53 4.59
CA VAL A 310 21.40 6.74 6.05
C VAL A 310 20.17 6.02 6.61
N CYS A 311 19.01 6.13 5.97
CA CYS A 311 17.79 5.43 6.38
C CYS A 311 17.97 3.92 6.32
N ALA A 312 18.53 3.39 5.23
CA ALA A 312 18.81 1.97 5.09
C ALA A 312 19.79 1.48 6.17
N GLY A 313 20.87 2.22 6.42
CA GLY A 313 21.84 1.90 7.47
C GLY A 313 21.21 1.86 8.87
N ALA A 314 20.32 2.82 9.18
CA ALA A 314 19.58 2.85 10.44
C ALA A 314 18.68 1.62 10.62
N VAL A 315 17.94 1.23 9.58
CA VAL A 315 17.07 0.04 9.63
C VAL A 315 17.90 -1.24 9.74
N LEU A 316 19.01 -1.36 9.00
CA LEU A 316 19.91 -2.50 9.12
C LEU A 316 20.50 -2.62 10.53
N ALA A 317 20.91 -1.51 11.16
CA ALA A 317 21.37 -1.51 12.55
C ALA A 317 20.28 -2.01 13.52
N LEU A 318 19.02 -1.59 13.32
CA LEU A 318 17.88 -2.10 14.09
C LEU A 318 17.65 -3.60 13.87
N GLN A 319 17.86 -4.11 12.67
CA GLN A 319 17.73 -5.55 12.37
C GLN A 319 18.88 -6.37 12.98
N VAL A 320 20.09 -5.85 12.97
CA VAL A 320 21.21 -6.49 13.70
C VAL A 320 20.86 -6.55 15.20
N PHE A 321 20.38 -5.45 15.78
CA PHE A 321 19.93 -5.44 17.18
C PHE A 321 18.80 -6.44 17.44
N PHE A 322 17.85 -6.56 16.50
CA PHE A 322 16.79 -7.55 16.54
C PHE A 322 17.33 -8.98 16.62
N TRP A 323 18.21 -9.39 15.70
CA TRP A 323 18.73 -10.74 15.64
C TRP A 323 19.65 -11.06 16.82
N VAL A 324 20.44 -10.10 17.30
CA VAL A 324 21.22 -10.24 18.53
C VAL A 324 20.29 -10.49 19.73
N THR A 325 19.14 -9.78 19.79
CA THR A 325 18.14 -9.99 20.83
C THR A 325 17.53 -11.39 20.76
N VAL A 326 17.13 -11.85 19.56
CA VAL A 326 16.56 -13.20 19.34
C VAL A 326 17.56 -14.27 19.73
N ALA A 327 18.80 -14.18 19.24
CA ALA A 327 19.87 -15.16 19.54
C ALA A 327 20.20 -15.17 21.05
N GLY A 328 20.29 -14.00 21.67
CA GLY A 328 20.52 -13.86 23.09
C GLY A 328 19.38 -14.44 23.95
N ALA A 329 18.14 -14.21 23.55
CA ALA A 329 16.97 -14.79 24.21
C ALA A 329 16.92 -16.30 24.08
N TRP A 330 17.28 -16.84 22.91
CA TRP A 330 17.35 -18.27 22.68
C TRP A 330 18.42 -18.93 23.57
N ARG A 331 19.64 -18.41 23.54
CA ARG A 331 20.74 -18.93 24.39
C ARG A 331 20.40 -18.91 25.88
N ARG A 332 19.69 -17.86 26.35
CA ARG A 332 19.28 -17.69 27.76
C ARG A 332 17.96 -18.40 28.10
N ARG A 333 17.34 -19.11 27.16
CA ARG A 333 16.03 -19.76 27.33
C ARG A 333 14.92 -18.80 27.77
N THR A 334 15.01 -17.53 27.35
CA THR A 334 14.01 -16.49 27.63
C THR A 334 13.17 -16.14 26.40
N TYR A 335 13.40 -16.86 25.30
CA TYR A 335 12.58 -16.73 24.09
C TYR A 335 11.13 -17.10 24.41
N ASN A 336 10.20 -16.21 24.10
CA ASN A 336 8.79 -16.35 24.45
C ASN A 336 7.87 -16.07 23.25
N ARG A 337 6.58 -16.22 23.46
CA ARG A 337 5.55 -16.07 22.41
C ARG A 337 5.60 -14.69 21.74
N THR A 338 5.84 -13.61 22.49
CA THR A 338 5.99 -12.25 21.94
C THR A 338 7.17 -12.15 20.97
N LEU A 339 8.33 -12.66 21.39
CA LEU A 339 9.53 -12.64 20.53
C LEU A 339 9.39 -13.58 19.34
N ALA A 340 8.63 -14.69 19.48
CA ALA A 340 8.28 -15.56 18.38
C ALA A 340 7.38 -14.85 17.35
N MET A 341 6.39 -14.07 17.78
CA MET A 341 5.59 -13.23 16.87
C MET A 341 6.47 -12.20 16.14
N ALA A 342 7.40 -11.54 16.87
CA ALA A 342 8.36 -10.63 16.24
C ALA A 342 9.22 -11.35 15.19
N THR A 343 9.72 -12.55 15.49
CA THR A 343 10.51 -13.37 14.57
C THR A 343 9.69 -13.78 13.35
N PHE A 344 8.45 -14.21 13.55
CA PHE A 344 7.51 -14.52 12.47
C PHE A 344 7.34 -13.33 11.52
N LEU A 345 7.04 -12.15 12.05
CA LEU A 345 6.85 -10.93 11.25
C LEU A 345 8.13 -10.55 10.48
N MET A 346 9.30 -10.66 11.11
CA MET A 346 10.58 -10.38 10.45
C MET A 346 10.85 -11.35 9.30
N LEU A 347 10.59 -12.64 9.48
CA LEU A 347 10.75 -13.65 8.43
C LEU A 347 9.76 -13.43 7.29
N VAL A 348 8.51 -13.06 7.60
CA VAL A 348 7.50 -12.71 6.59
C VAL A 348 7.97 -11.49 5.78
N ALA A 349 8.48 -10.44 6.45
CA ALA A 349 9.00 -9.25 5.76
C ALA A 349 10.13 -9.60 4.79
N TYR A 350 11.09 -10.42 5.22
CA TYR A 350 12.18 -10.86 4.35
C TYR A 350 11.70 -11.69 3.17
N ALA A 351 10.80 -12.63 3.40
CA ALA A 351 10.31 -13.50 2.34
C ALA A 351 9.47 -12.75 1.30
N LEU A 352 8.61 -11.82 1.74
CA LEU A 352 7.86 -10.95 0.83
C LEU A 352 8.79 -10.03 0.04
N THR A 353 9.79 -9.42 0.69
CA THR A 353 10.79 -8.59 0.02
C THR A 353 11.59 -9.40 -0.99
N ALA A 354 12.04 -10.60 -0.62
CA ALA A 354 12.74 -11.50 -1.55
C ALA A 354 11.85 -11.89 -2.73
N GLY A 355 10.57 -12.20 -2.50
CA GLY A 355 9.60 -12.49 -3.56
C GLY A 355 9.43 -11.32 -4.54
N ILE A 356 9.35 -10.10 -4.04
CA ILE A 356 9.28 -8.88 -4.86
C ILE A 356 10.56 -8.73 -5.69
N ILE A 357 11.74 -8.86 -5.08
CA ILE A 357 13.02 -8.77 -5.79
C ILE A 357 13.10 -9.83 -6.89
N LEU A 358 12.83 -11.10 -6.55
CA LEU A 358 12.90 -12.22 -7.48
C LEU A 358 11.94 -12.10 -8.67
N SER A 359 10.77 -11.51 -8.45
CA SER A 359 9.74 -11.40 -9.50
C SER A 359 9.83 -10.11 -10.31
N ARG A 360 10.33 -9.01 -9.73
CA ARG A 360 10.23 -7.68 -10.35
C ARG A 360 11.56 -7.15 -10.89
N VAL A 361 12.68 -7.39 -10.20
CA VAL A 361 13.97 -6.89 -10.67
C VAL A 361 14.37 -7.46 -12.04
N PRO A 362 14.19 -8.77 -12.33
CA PRO A 362 14.47 -9.31 -13.68
C PRO A 362 13.56 -8.75 -14.77
N ALA A 363 12.32 -8.39 -14.43
CA ALA A 363 11.33 -7.92 -15.39
C ALA A 363 11.45 -6.40 -15.67
N PHE A 364 11.89 -5.62 -14.68
CA PHE A 364 11.92 -4.16 -14.78
C PHE A 364 13.32 -3.60 -14.53
N ASP A 365 13.69 -3.30 -13.28
CA ASP A 365 15.02 -2.97 -12.78
C ASP A 365 14.99 -2.81 -11.24
N TRP A 366 16.13 -2.41 -10.64
CA TRP A 366 16.21 -2.16 -9.20
C TRP A 366 15.37 -0.96 -8.74
N ASN A 367 15.21 0.09 -9.57
CA ASN A 367 14.43 1.28 -9.21
C ASN A 367 12.94 0.96 -9.06
N TYR A 368 12.47 -0.10 -9.70
CA TYR A 368 11.10 -0.57 -9.57
C TYR A 368 10.73 -0.96 -8.12
N LEU A 369 11.71 -1.26 -7.27
CA LEU A 369 11.50 -1.53 -5.85
C LEU A 369 11.01 -0.31 -5.07
N HIS A 370 11.18 0.91 -5.59
CA HIS A 370 10.61 2.13 -5.02
C HIS A 370 9.09 2.28 -5.24
N GLN A 371 8.43 1.30 -5.83
CA GLN A 371 6.98 1.37 -6.01
C GLN A 371 6.26 1.45 -4.65
N PRO A 372 5.42 2.49 -4.41
CA PRO A 372 4.82 2.73 -3.09
C PRO A 372 3.96 1.56 -2.58
N ARG A 373 3.43 0.71 -3.49
CA ARG A 373 2.66 -0.49 -3.15
C ARG A 373 3.46 -1.55 -2.40
N TYR A 374 4.79 -1.56 -2.53
CA TYR A 374 5.65 -2.54 -1.84
C TYR A 374 6.05 -2.10 -0.43
N VAL A 375 5.90 -0.81 -0.13
CA VAL A 375 6.35 -0.23 1.15
C VAL A 375 5.69 -0.92 2.35
N MET A 376 4.42 -1.35 2.25
CA MET A 376 3.78 -2.14 3.31
C MET A 376 4.56 -3.42 3.63
N SER A 377 4.98 -4.16 2.62
CA SER A 377 5.76 -5.39 2.80
C SER A 377 7.09 -5.08 3.50
N TYR A 378 7.72 -3.98 3.13
CA TYR A 378 8.97 -3.54 3.75
C TYR A 378 8.76 -3.08 5.20
N GLN A 379 7.64 -2.45 5.53
CA GLN A 379 7.34 -1.93 6.88
C GLN A 379 7.07 -3.03 7.92
N ILE A 380 6.71 -4.24 7.51
CA ILE A 380 6.48 -5.36 8.43
C ILE A 380 7.72 -5.61 9.32
N ASN A 381 8.93 -5.35 8.80
CA ASN A 381 10.16 -5.48 9.60
C ASN A 381 10.19 -4.49 10.78
N LEU A 382 9.68 -3.26 10.60
CA LEU A 382 9.59 -2.26 11.66
C LEU A 382 8.51 -2.63 12.70
N VAL A 383 7.42 -3.24 12.26
CA VAL A 383 6.40 -3.81 13.17
C VAL A 383 7.03 -4.93 14.02
N ALA A 384 7.84 -5.80 13.41
CA ALA A 384 8.59 -6.84 14.13
C ALA A 384 9.53 -6.24 15.18
N ILE A 385 10.22 -5.14 14.86
CA ILE A 385 11.08 -4.38 15.78
C ILE A 385 10.26 -3.78 16.93
N ALA A 386 9.08 -3.23 16.66
CA ALA A 386 8.20 -2.70 17.71
C ALA A 386 7.75 -3.79 18.71
N VAL A 387 7.44 -5.00 18.21
CA VAL A 387 7.12 -6.16 19.05
C VAL A 387 8.35 -6.62 19.84
N MET A 388 9.56 -6.58 19.27
CA MET A 388 10.82 -6.84 19.98
C MET A 388 11.10 -5.79 21.07
N PHE A 389 10.80 -4.50 20.83
CA PHE A 389 10.91 -3.46 21.84
C PHE A 389 9.98 -3.73 23.03
N HIS A 390 8.74 -4.18 22.76
CA HIS A 390 7.85 -4.65 23.83
C HIS A 390 8.50 -5.74 24.68
N TYR A 391 9.05 -6.79 24.06
CA TYR A 391 9.75 -7.84 24.78
C TYR A 391 10.87 -7.30 25.66
N ARG A 392 11.70 -6.38 25.13
CA ARG A 392 12.84 -5.80 25.88
C ARG A 392 12.40 -4.93 27.05
N LEU A 393 11.41 -4.07 26.85
CA LEU A 393 10.94 -3.10 27.86
C LEU A 393 10.08 -3.74 28.95
N THR A 394 9.44 -4.89 28.67
CA THR A 394 8.56 -5.55 29.65
C THR A 394 9.21 -6.71 30.40
N ARG A 395 10.42 -7.10 30.02
CA ARG A 395 11.15 -8.21 30.64
C ARG A 395 11.37 -7.97 32.14
N PRO A 396 11.15 -8.99 33.01
CA PRO A 396 11.44 -8.87 34.45
C PRO A 396 12.95 -8.80 34.72
N ASP A 397 13.34 -7.97 35.69
CA ASP A 397 14.75 -7.80 36.08
C ASP A 397 15.36 -9.07 36.70
N ALA A 398 14.51 -9.93 37.29
CA ALA A 398 14.92 -11.16 37.98
C ALA A 398 15.54 -12.25 37.09
N SER A 399 15.58 -12.07 35.76
CA SER A 399 16.22 -13.02 34.84
C SER A 399 17.70 -12.68 34.53
N ALA A 400 18.26 -11.64 35.15
CA ALA A 400 19.70 -11.51 35.22
C ALA A 400 20.22 -12.61 36.19
N PRO A 401 21.01 -13.61 35.70
CA PRO A 401 21.64 -14.54 36.64
C PRO A 401 22.44 -13.72 37.64
N ALA A 402 22.42 -14.12 38.91
CA ALA A 402 23.11 -13.43 39.99
C ALA A 402 24.64 -13.24 39.74
N SER A 403 25.15 -13.92 38.73
CA SER A 403 26.53 -13.85 38.23
C SER A 403 26.76 -12.85 37.07
N ALA A 404 25.72 -12.31 36.43
CA ALA A 404 25.90 -11.36 35.34
C ALA A 404 25.75 -9.92 35.90
N HIS A 405 26.88 -9.25 36.10
CA HIS A 405 27.03 -7.87 36.54
C HIS A 405 26.47 -6.81 35.60
N ALA A 406 25.27 -7.02 35.04
CA ALA A 406 24.58 -5.92 34.37
C ALA A 406 24.11 -4.94 35.44
N SER A 407 24.86 -3.85 35.62
CA SER A 407 24.54 -2.83 36.62
C SER A 407 23.12 -2.28 36.34
N PRO A 408 22.37 -1.91 37.38
CA PRO A 408 21.06 -1.26 37.20
C PRO A 408 21.12 -0.01 36.31
N LYS A 409 22.28 0.59 36.15
CA LYS A 409 22.57 1.71 35.23
C LYS A 409 22.49 1.27 33.76
N ALA A 410 23.09 0.12 33.41
CA ALA A 410 23.07 -0.38 32.01
C ALA A 410 21.63 -0.68 31.52
N TRP A 411 20.79 -1.23 32.38
CA TRP A 411 19.37 -1.45 32.10
C TRP A 411 18.60 -0.13 31.81
N ARG A 412 18.80 0.91 32.64
CA ARG A 412 18.17 2.21 32.43
C ARG A 412 18.63 2.89 31.16
N VAL A 413 19.91 2.77 30.80
CA VAL A 413 20.47 3.29 29.55
C VAL A 413 19.82 2.59 28.35
N GLU A 414 19.67 1.27 28.38
CA GLU A 414 19.01 0.52 27.32
C GLU A 414 17.54 0.93 27.15
N GLN A 415 16.79 1.05 28.24
CA GLN A 415 15.40 1.53 28.20
C GLN A 415 15.32 2.93 27.59
N GLY A 416 16.20 3.84 28.00
CA GLY A 416 16.29 5.21 27.46
C GLY A 416 16.57 5.20 25.95
N ALA A 417 17.51 4.37 25.49
CA ALA A 417 17.84 4.22 24.07
C ALA A 417 16.64 3.69 23.26
N ILE A 418 15.95 2.67 23.75
CA ILE A 418 14.76 2.13 23.08
C ILE A 418 13.65 3.18 23.01
N LEU A 419 13.40 3.93 24.10
CA LEU A 419 12.39 4.99 24.10
C LEU A 419 12.74 6.11 23.12
N LEU A 420 14.00 6.48 22.99
CA LEU A 420 14.46 7.45 22.00
C LEU A 420 14.21 6.93 20.56
N LEU A 421 14.48 5.66 20.30
CA LEU A 421 14.17 5.02 19.02
C LEU A 421 12.66 5.00 18.73
N VAL A 422 11.82 4.72 19.74
CA VAL A 422 10.37 4.77 19.59
C VAL A 422 9.93 6.19 19.22
N VAL A 423 10.44 7.22 19.91
CA VAL A 423 10.15 8.63 19.58
C VAL A 423 10.60 8.97 18.17
N GLY A 424 11.79 8.52 17.76
CA GLY A 424 12.32 8.70 16.40
C GLY A 424 11.40 8.07 15.34
N LEU A 425 10.97 6.82 15.55
CA LEU A 425 10.05 6.14 14.65
C LEU A 425 8.70 6.86 14.55
N LEU A 426 8.14 7.32 15.67
CA LEU A 426 6.89 8.09 15.69
C LEU A 426 7.02 9.43 14.97
N ALA A 427 8.15 10.12 15.14
CA ALA A 427 8.43 11.37 14.41
C ALA A 427 8.47 11.15 12.90
N VAL A 428 9.08 10.05 12.46
CA VAL A 428 9.10 9.64 11.05
C VAL A 428 7.67 9.37 10.54
N GLN A 429 6.86 8.60 11.30
CA GLN A 429 5.47 8.31 10.91
C GLN A 429 4.61 9.58 10.84
N TRP A 430 4.83 10.51 11.76
CA TRP A 430 4.18 11.82 11.71
C TRP A 430 4.53 12.60 10.44
N GLN A 431 5.81 12.64 10.06
CA GLN A 431 6.25 13.31 8.85
C GLN A 431 5.68 12.65 7.58
N ALA A 432 5.68 11.32 7.50
CA ALA A 432 5.08 10.57 6.41
C ALA A 432 3.58 10.85 6.30
N SER A 433 2.87 10.83 7.42
CA SER A 433 1.44 11.16 7.47
C SER A 433 1.18 12.58 6.97
N ARG A 434 1.89 13.58 7.53
CA ARG A 434 1.75 14.98 7.13
C ARG A 434 2.03 15.20 5.63
N TYR A 435 3.01 14.51 5.08
CA TYR A 435 3.34 14.59 3.67
C TYR A 435 2.22 14.01 2.80
N ASN A 436 1.73 12.82 3.14
CA ASN A 436 0.75 12.11 2.33
C ASN A 436 -0.66 12.72 2.41
N TRP A 437 -1.01 13.41 3.48
CA TRP A 437 -2.27 14.19 3.55
C TRP A 437 -2.37 15.31 2.50
N LYS A 438 -1.35 15.48 1.68
CA LYS A 438 -1.41 16.32 0.49
C LYS A 438 -2.10 15.64 -0.70
N LEU A 439 -2.15 14.30 -0.73
CA LEU A 439 -2.71 13.55 -1.86
C LEU A 439 -4.18 13.81 -2.16
N PRO A 440 -5.10 13.98 -1.18
CA PRO A 440 -6.51 14.24 -1.48
C PRO A 440 -6.76 15.41 -2.42
N HIS A 441 -5.90 16.44 -2.37
CA HIS A 441 -6.08 17.65 -3.18
C HIS A 441 -5.94 17.43 -4.67
N TYR A 442 -5.19 16.41 -5.11
CA TYR A 442 -5.11 16.06 -6.53
C TYR A 442 -5.90 14.82 -6.87
N LEU A 443 -5.98 13.87 -5.95
CA LEU A 443 -6.64 12.61 -6.27
C LEU A 443 -8.14 12.76 -6.40
N ILE A 444 -8.78 13.63 -5.60
CA ILE A 444 -10.22 13.86 -5.71
C ILE A 444 -10.60 14.42 -7.08
N PRO A 445 -10.05 15.57 -7.54
CA PRO A 445 -10.30 16.04 -8.90
C PRO A 445 -9.90 15.04 -9.99
N TYR A 446 -8.78 14.35 -9.79
CA TYR A 446 -8.32 13.33 -10.72
C TYR A 446 -9.36 12.21 -10.92
N TRP A 447 -9.91 11.64 -9.83
CA TRP A 447 -10.95 10.61 -9.93
C TRP A 447 -12.23 11.14 -10.55
N GLN A 448 -12.62 12.38 -10.23
CA GLN A 448 -13.79 13.02 -10.82
C GLN A 448 -13.63 13.19 -12.32
N ASN A 449 -12.50 13.70 -12.77
CA ASN A 449 -12.20 13.88 -14.20
C ASN A 449 -12.16 12.55 -14.94
N THR A 450 -11.53 11.53 -14.36
CA THR A 450 -11.48 10.18 -14.94
C THR A 450 -12.88 9.58 -15.06
N ALA A 451 -13.72 9.75 -14.03
CA ALA A 451 -15.10 9.29 -14.06
C ALA A 451 -15.92 9.94 -15.18
N LEU A 452 -15.79 11.25 -15.35
CA LEU A 452 -16.45 12.00 -16.42
C LEU A 452 -15.93 11.57 -17.81
N ALA A 453 -14.62 11.34 -17.95
CA ALA A 453 -14.05 10.82 -19.19
C ALA A 453 -14.59 9.43 -19.53
N MET A 454 -14.73 8.54 -18.55
CA MET A 454 -15.34 7.21 -18.74
C MET A 454 -16.81 7.33 -19.19
N GLN A 455 -17.58 8.23 -18.61
CA GLN A 455 -18.97 8.49 -19.03
C GLN A 455 -19.04 8.99 -20.48
N ARG A 456 -18.15 9.91 -20.85
CA ARG A 456 -18.08 10.43 -22.23
C ARG A 456 -17.71 9.35 -23.25
N LEU A 457 -16.75 8.48 -22.91
CA LEU A 457 -16.39 7.35 -23.77
C LEU A 457 -17.58 6.42 -24.10
N ALA A 458 -18.54 6.33 -23.16
CA ALA A 458 -19.74 5.52 -23.37
C ALA A 458 -20.84 6.25 -24.19
N THR A 459 -20.90 7.58 -24.10
CA THR A 459 -22.03 8.36 -24.62
C THR A 459 -21.69 9.15 -25.90
N ASP A 460 -20.42 9.49 -26.11
CA ASP A 460 -19.96 10.24 -27.27
C ASP A 460 -18.89 9.46 -28.03
N PRO A 461 -19.24 8.87 -29.19
CA PRO A 461 -18.30 8.12 -30.02
C PRO A 461 -17.16 8.98 -30.60
N ARG A 462 -17.26 10.32 -30.54
CA ARG A 462 -16.17 11.22 -30.95
C ARG A 462 -15.14 11.45 -29.85
N THR A 463 -15.45 11.05 -28.62
CA THR A 463 -14.49 11.19 -27.53
C THR A 463 -13.26 10.32 -27.79
N PRO A 464 -12.07 10.91 -27.97
CA PRO A 464 -10.89 10.11 -28.23
C PRO A 464 -10.62 9.18 -27.01
N PRO A 465 -10.16 7.96 -27.23
CA PRO A 465 -9.79 7.03 -26.16
C PRO A 465 -8.83 7.63 -25.15
N THR A 466 -7.99 8.53 -25.62
CA THR A 466 -6.95 9.24 -24.90
C THR A 466 -7.48 10.38 -24.01
N ALA A 467 -8.76 10.71 -24.11
CA ALA A 467 -9.40 11.67 -23.17
C ALA A 467 -9.46 11.15 -21.72
N CYS A 468 -9.22 9.85 -21.54
CA CYS A 468 -9.15 9.21 -20.22
C CYS A 468 -7.70 9.23 -19.73
N PRO A 469 -7.38 9.90 -18.63
CA PRO A 469 -6.01 10.31 -18.32
C PRO A 469 -5.12 9.20 -17.80
N ASP A 470 -5.64 8.03 -17.50
CA ASP A 470 -4.87 7.01 -16.81
C ASP A 470 -4.82 5.69 -17.57
N ILE A 471 -3.61 5.29 -17.95
CA ILE A 471 -3.35 3.97 -18.54
C ILE A 471 -3.70 2.81 -17.61
N MET A 472 -3.82 3.07 -16.31
CA MET A 472 -4.22 2.09 -15.30
C MET A 472 -5.73 1.91 -15.21
N THR A 473 -6.51 2.71 -15.94
CA THR A 473 -7.96 2.60 -16.05
C THR A 473 -8.35 1.86 -17.36
N VAL A 474 -9.65 1.76 -17.61
CA VAL A 474 -10.19 1.17 -18.84
C VAL A 474 -9.58 1.77 -20.12
N CYS A 475 -9.07 2.98 -20.06
CA CYS A 475 -8.46 3.67 -21.19
C CYS A 475 -7.13 3.06 -21.65
N GLY A 476 -6.46 2.29 -20.81
CA GLY A 476 -5.26 1.53 -21.17
C GLY A 476 -5.55 0.27 -22.01
N TYR A 477 -6.81 -0.12 -22.14
CA TYR A 477 -7.19 -1.32 -22.89
C TYR A 477 -7.36 -1.02 -24.39
N PRO A 478 -7.13 -2.02 -25.26
CA PRO A 478 -7.50 -1.95 -26.67
C PRO A 478 -8.97 -1.58 -26.85
N GLU A 479 -9.31 -0.92 -27.95
CA GLU A 479 -10.64 -0.36 -28.19
C GLU A 479 -11.78 -1.38 -28.06
N GLU A 480 -11.59 -2.58 -28.61
CA GLU A 480 -12.60 -3.64 -28.55
C GLU A 480 -12.86 -4.12 -27.12
N GLU A 481 -11.79 -4.39 -26.35
CA GLU A 481 -11.90 -4.84 -24.96
C GLU A 481 -12.47 -3.74 -24.07
N ARG A 482 -12.01 -2.51 -24.26
CA ARG A 482 -12.52 -1.32 -23.57
C ARG A 482 -14.02 -1.15 -23.81
N GLY A 483 -14.49 -1.31 -25.04
CA GLY A 483 -15.91 -1.26 -25.37
C GLY A 483 -16.73 -2.30 -24.61
N LYS A 484 -16.26 -3.54 -24.56
CA LYS A 484 -16.93 -4.63 -23.80
C LYS A 484 -17.02 -4.32 -22.31
N LEU A 485 -15.91 -3.82 -21.71
CA LEU A 485 -15.84 -3.49 -20.29
C LEU A 485 -16.76 -2.31 -19.91
N ILE A 486 -16.77 -1.25 -20.73
CA ILE A 486 -17.66 -0.11 -20.54
C ILE A 486 -19.12 -0.53 -20.71
N SER A 487 -19.45 -1.33 -21.73
CA SER A 487 -20.81 -1.84 -21.95
C SER A 487 -21.33 -2.61 -20.76
N LEU A 488 -20.50 -3.48 -20.14
CA LEU A 488 -20.87 -4.19 -18.92
C LEU A 488 -21.26 -3.22 -17.77
N LEU A 489 -20.46 -2.16 -17.57
CA LEU A 489 -20.75 -1.17 -16.53
C LEU A 489 -22.03 -0.38 -16.82
N VAL A 490 -22.26 -0.02 -18.09
CA VAL A 490 -23.48 0.67 -18.55
C VAL A 490 -24.71 -0.22 -18.37
N ASP A 491 -24.68 -1.45 -18.92
CA ASP A 491 -25.81 -2.38 -18.92
C ASP A 491 -26.24 -2.78 -17.52
N LYS A 492 -25.28 -2.91 -16.61
CA LYS A 492 -25.53 -3.29 -15.21
C LYS A 492 -25.67 -2.09 -14.27
N GLN A 493 -25.59 -0.85 -14.79
CA GLN A 493 -25.68 0.40 -14.02
C GLN A 493 -24.69 0.40 -12.83
N LEU A 494 -23.40 0.10 -13.13
CA LEU A 494 -22.35 -0.02 -12.12
C LEU A 494 -21.38 1.15 -12.18
N ASN A 495 -20.68 1.39 -11.09
CA ASN A 495 -19.62 2.39 -10.93
C ASN A 495 -20.10 3.76 -11.44
N VAL A 496 -19.36 4.42 -12.33
CA VAL A 496 -19.67 5.77 -12.84
C VAL A 496 -21.02 5.87 -13.55
N PHE A 497 -21.65 4.77 -13.90
CA PHE A 497 -22.97 4.72 -14.55
C PHE A 497 -24.12 4.47 -13.57
N SER A 498 -23.85 4.21 -12.28
CA SER A 498 -24.87 4.11 -11.24
C SER A 498 -25.21 5.50 -10.66
N ASN A 499 -26.50 5.81 -10.56
CA ASN A 499 -26.96 7.03 -9.90
C ASN A 499 -26.52 7.09 -8.42
N ARG A 500 -26.57 5.96 -7.69
CA ARG A 500 -26.14 5.92 -6.29
C ARG A 500 -24.64 6.16 -6.15
N PHE A 501 -23.83 5.60 -7.04
CA PHE A 501 -22.40 5.85 -7.09
C PHE A 501 -22.10 7.33 -7.36
N GLN A 502 -22.76 7.93 -8.35
CA GLN A 502 -22.59 9.35 -8.71
C GLN A 502 -22.93 10.27 -7.54
N ILE A 503 -24.05 10.01 -6.84
CA ILE A 503 -24.44 10.78 -5.66
C ILE A 503 -23.40 10.64 -4.55
N ARG A 504 -22.98 9.42 -4.23
CA ARG A 504 -22.01 9.13 -3.17
C ARG A 504 -20.66 9.76 -3.42
N ASN A 505 -20.19 9.74 -4.65
CA ASN A 505 -18.90 10.28 -5.06
C ASN A 505 -18.99 11.72 -5.59
N ARG A 506 -20.16 12.39 -5.45
CA ARG A 506 -20.42 13.76 -5.88
C ARG A 506 -20.17 13.97 -7.39
N LEU A 507 -20.42 12.96 -8.19
CA LEU A 507 -20.35 13.01 -9.65
C LEU A 507 -21.74 13.36 -10.18
N TYR A 508 -22.13 14.63 -10.08
CA TYR A 508 -23.45 15.05 -10.58
C TYR A 508 -23.39 15.29 -12.09
N PRO A 509 -24.44 14.92 -12.85
CA PRO A 509 -24.56 15.33 -14.26
C PRO A 509 -24.53 16.85 -14.47
N SER A 510 -24.92 17.63 -13.45
CA SER A 510 -24.77 19.08 -13.42
C SER A 510 -23.31 19.54 -13.26
N LEU A 511 -22.37 18.66 -12.96
CA LEU A 511 -20.93 18.94 -13.05
C LEU A 511 -20.46 18.96 -14.52
N ALA A 512 -21.24 18.43 -15.46
CA ALA A 512 -21.09 18.77 -16.89
C ALA A 512 -21.29 20.27 -17.17
N THR A 513 -21.87 20.99 -16.21
CA THR A 513 -22.01 22.44 -16.19
C THR A 513 -21.07 23.14 -15.20
N VAL A 514 -20.15 22.41 -14.55
CA VAL A 514 -19.04 23.10 -13.88
C VAL A 514 -18.33 23.92 -14.96
N PRO A 515 -18.19 25.25 -14.75
CA PRO A 515 -17.53 26.07 -15.72
C PRO A 515 -16.22 25.40 -16.09
N GLY A 516 -16.14 25.01 -17.36
CA GLY A 516 -15.01 24.37 -17.90
C GLY A 516 -15.11 22.95 -18.37
N PHE A 517 -16.22 22.28 -18.34
CA PHE A 517 -16.44 20.98 -18.97
C PHE A 517 -17.44 21.03 -20.15
N GLY A 518 -17.75 22.22 -20.65
CA GLY A 518 -18.59 22.38 -21.81
C GLY A 518 -17.80 22.55 -23.11
N PRO A 519 -18.37 22.15 -24.26
CA PRO A 519 -17.78 22.50 -25.55
C PRO A 519 -17.57 24.01 -25.66
N GLY A 520 -16.35 24.46 -25.95
CA GLY A 520 -15.96 25.85 -26.14
C GLY A 520 -15.24 26.54 -24.99
N ALA A 521 -14.99 25.88 -23.87
CA ALA A 521 -14.24 26.47 -22.77
C ALA A 521 -12.82 25.89 -22.69
N VAL A 522 -11.82 26.71 -22.93
CA VAL A 522 -10.45 26.43 -22.50
C VAL A 522 -10.44 26.46 -20.99
N GLN A 523 -10.10 25.31 -20.37
CA GLN A 523 -10.20 25.17 -18.93
C GLN A 523 -8.85 25.12 -18.26
N GLU A 524 -8.63 26.09 -17.38
CA GLU A 524 -7.58 26.00 -16.39
C GLU A 524 -8.06 25.07 -15.26
N GLN A 525 -7.43 23.91 -15.09
CA GLN A 525 -7.58 23.10 -13.90
C GLN A 525 -6.51 23.49 -12.89
N ARG A 526 -6.91 24.24 -11.88
CA ARG A 526 -6.04 24.60 -10.77
C ARG A 526 -6.24 23.59 -9.63
N PHE A 527 -5.17 22.92 -9.28
CA PHE A 527 -5.10 22.15 -8.05
C PHE A 527 -4.57 23.06 -6.94
N ASP A 528 -5.46 23.70 -6.22
CA ASP A 528 -5.11 24.51 -5.07
C ASP A 528 -5.12 23.64 -3.82
N ARG A 529 -3.96 23.43 -3.22
CA ARG A 529 -3.79 22.65 -2.00
C ARG A 529 -3.57 23.58 -0.82
N ARG A 530 -4.38 23.41 0.22
CA ARG A 530 -4.12 24.03 1.52
C ARG A 530 -3.94 22.92 2.56
N ILE A 531 -2.69 22.50 2.80
CA ILE A 531 -2.36 21.63 3.91
C ILE A 531 -1.25 22.31 4.70
N ALA A 532 -1.44 22.43 5.99
CA ALA A 532 -0.47 23.04 6.91
C ALA A 532 -0.02 24.46 6.49
N GLY A 533 -0.95 25.27 5.95
CA GLY A 533 -0.71 26.68 5.66
C GLY A 533 0.07 27.00 4.38
N ALA A 534 0.48 26.00 3.60
CA ALA A 534 1.18 26.23 2.34
C ALA A 534 0.28 25.88 1.14
N PRO A 535 -0.04 26.81 0.25
CA PRO A 535 -0.70 26.50 -1.00
C PRO A 535 0.25 25.70 -1.89
N VAL A 536 -0.22 24.60 -2.46
CA VAL A 536 0.50 23.89 -3.51
C VAL A 536 -0.23 24.09 -4.81
N LYS A 537 0.47 24.55 -5.82
CA LYS A 537 -0.10 24.88 -7.13
C LYS A 537 0.54 24.00 -8.20
N ALA A 538 -0.28 23.19 -8.86
CA ALA A 538 0.02 22.73 -10.20
C ALA A 538 -1.05 23.33 -11.10
N SER A 539 -0.65 24.08 -12.11
CA SER A 539 -1.58 24.63 -13.08
C SER A 539 -1.15 24.28 -14.51
N LEU A 540 -2.14 24.03 -15.33
CA LEU A 540 -2.03 23.87 -16.76
C LEU A 540 -3.02 24.86 -17.38
N LEU A 541 -2.49 25.83 -18.12
CA LEU A 541 -3.29 26.82 -18.83
C LEU A 541 -2.84 26.83 -20.29
N ALA A 542 -3.77 26.61 -21.20
CA ALA A 542 -3.52 26.69 -22.63
C ALA A 542 -4.41 27.75 -23.26
N GLU A 543 -3.79 28.69 -23.96
CA GLU A 543 -4.45 29.82 -24.62
C GLU A 543 -4.17 29.78 -26.12
N PRO A 544 -5.19 29.90 -26.97
CA PRO A 544 -4.98 30.06 -28.40
C PRO A 544 -4.27 31.38 -28.68
N LEU A 545 -3.24 31.35 -29.48
CA LEU A 545 -2.58 32.55 -29.95
C LEU A 545 -3.39 33.14 -31.12
N SER A 546 -3.70 34.40 -31.04
CA SER A 546 -4.33 35.16 -32.15
C SER A 546 -3.31 35.26 -33.30
N GLY A 547 -3.44 34.41 -34.29
CA GLY A 547 -2.56 34.39 -35.46
C GLY A 547 -3.08 33.46 -36.54
N SER A 548 -2.62 33.64 -37.75
CA SER A 548 -2.99 32.81 -38.91
C SER A 548 -2.68 31.35 -38.65
N CYS A 549 -3.63 30.48 -38.91
CA CYS A 549 -3.38 29.03 -38.97
C CYS A 549 -2.18 28.77 -39.88
N ALA A 550 -1.22 27.96 -39.41
CA ALA A 550 -0.08 27.57 -40.23
C ALA A 550 -0.59 26.96 -41.54
N GLY A 551 -0.30 27.64 -42.66
CA GLY A 551 -0.86 27.32 -43.98
C GLY A 551 -0.60 25.86 -44.35
N GLY A 552 -1.66 25.15 -44.58
CA GLY A 552 -1.71 23.76 -45.01
C GLY A 552 -3.04 23.12 -44.61
N THR A 553 -3.35 21.98 -45.20
CA THR A 553 -4.57 21.20 -44.97
C THR A 553 -4.77 20.69 -43.53
N SER A 554 -3.89 21.05 -42.60
CA SER A 554 -3.94 20.67 -41.18
C SER A 554 -4.60 21.77 -40.36
N ALA A 555 -5.70 21.43 -39.72
CA ALA A 555 -6.49 22.32 -38.84
C ALA A 555 -5.81 22.60 -37.47
N ALA A 556 -4.48 22.63 -37.41
CA ALA A 556 -3.74 22.92 -36.19
C ALA A 556 -3.55 24.41 -35.96
N GLN A 557 -3.84 24.87 -34.75
CA GLN A 557 -3.69 26.27 -34.34
C GLN A 557 -2.55 26.42 -33.32
N PRO A 558 -1.82 27.56 -33.36
CA PRO A 558 -0.81 27.81 -32.36
C PRO A 558 -1.46 28.06 -30.99
N VAL A 559 -1.01 27.33 -29.99
CA VAL A 559 -1.48 27.39 -28.62
C VAL A 559 -0.28 27.63 -27.71
N ARG A 560 -0.40 28.61 -26.82
CA ARG A 560 0.57 28.85 -25.75
C ARG A 560 0.11 28.11 -24.50
N ILE A 561 1.01 27.29 -23.95
CA ILE A 561 0.70 26.43 -22.82
C ILE A 561 1.61 26.84 -21.66
N HIS A 562 1.01 27.24 -20.57
CA HIS A 562 1.68 27.58 -19.32
C HIS A 562 1.55 26.45 -18.32
N LEU A 563 2.69 25.98 -17.80
CA LEU A 563 2.78 24.96 -16.77
C LEU A 563 3.36 25.59 -15.51
N ASP A 564 2.76 25.30 -14.36
CA ASP A 564 3.32 25.66 -13.06
C ASP A 564 3.23 24.46 -12.12
N THR A 565 4.40 23.92 -11.76
CA THR A 565 4.55 22.75 -10.90
C THR A 565 5.42 23.03 -9.67
N ARG A 566 5.58 24.31 -9.29
CA ARG A 566 6.49 24.75 -8.22
C ARG A 566 6.33 24.00 -6.93
N ASP A 567 5.13 23.62 -6.60
CA ASP A 567 4.83 22.93 -5.36
C ASP A 567 4.93 21.40 -5.47
N LEU A 568 5.22 20.88 -6.66
CA LEU A 568 5.38 19.46 -6.94
C LEU A 568 6.85 19.03 -7.07
N ALA A 569 7.77 19.99 -6.99
CA ALA A 569 9.18 19.65 -6.89
C ALA A 569 9.39 18.68 -5.68
N PRO A 570 10.11 17.61 -5.86
CA PRO A 570 11.22 17.38 -6.78
C PRO A 570 10.89 16.47 -8.00
N PHE A 571 9.63 16.15 -8.23
CA PHE A 571 9.29 15.02 -9.12
C PHE A 571 9.31 15.38 -10.61
N GLY A 572 9.30 16.66 -10.97
CA GLY A 572 9.08 17.08 -12.33
C GLY A 572 7.71 16.62 -12.89
N ALA A 573 7.30 17.19 -13.98
CA ALA A 573 6.10 16.80 -14.68
C ALA A 573 6.33 16.73 -16.19
N GLN A 574 5.52 15.94 -16.87
CA GLN A 574 5.51 15.77 -18.31
C GLN A 574 4.19 16.30 -18.86
N LEU A 575 4.25 17.11 -19.90
CA LEU A 575 3.11 17.55 -20.66
C LEU A 575 2.92 16.66 -21.87
N TRP A 576 1.81 15.98 -21.91
CA TRP A 576 1.41 15.12 -23.03
C TRP A 576 0.24 15.73 -23.79
N VAL A 577 0.18 15.53 -25.08
CA VAL A 577 -0.97 15.84 -25.92
C VAL A 577 -1.52 14.57 -26.55
N ASP A 578 -2.82 14.47 -26.52
CA ASP A 578 -3.62 13.44 -27.16
C ASP A 578 -4.53 14.10 -28.19
N SER A 579 -4.39 13.75 -29.46
CA SER A 579 -5.21 14.30 -30.56
C SER A 579 -5.95 13.18 -31.26
N VAL A 580 -7.12 13.47 -31.80
CA VAL A 580 -7.95 12.48 -32.50
C VAL A 580 -7.17 11.89 -33.68
N GLY A 581 -7.02 10.56 -33.69
CA GLY A 581 -6.34 9.83 -34.76
C GLY A 581 -4.80 9.90 -34.73
N ALA A 582 -4.19 10.50 -33.71
CA ALA A 582 -2.75 10.58 -33.54
C ALA A 582 -2.27 9.82 -32.28
N GLN A 583 -1.02 9.37 -32.29
CA GLN A 583 -0.41 8.81 -31.10
C GLN A 583 -0.16 9.92 -30.06
N ARG A 584 -0.29 9.55 -28.78
CA ARG A 584 0.06 10.41 -27.65
C ARG A 584 1.49 10.91 -27.78
N THR A 585 1.69 12.23 -27.70
CA THR A 585 2.97 12.88 -27.90
C THR A 585 3.40 13.67 -26.67
N LEU A 586 4.64 13.50 -26.23
CA LEU A 586 5.24 14.31 -25.19
C LEU A 586 5.62 15.68 -25.77
N LEU A 587 5.03 16.76 -25.25
CA LEU A 587 5.32 18.14 -25.69
C LEU A 587 6.46 18.77 -24.91
N ALA A 588 6.49 18.56 -23.60
CA ALA A 588 7.45 19.19 -22.71
C ALA A 588 7.64 18.37 -21.42
N SER A 589 8.75 18.58 -20.73
CA SER A 589 8.95 18.09 -19.37
C SER A 589 9.56 19.19 -18.51
N THR A 590 9.05 19.31 -17.26
CA THR A 590 9.63 20.20 -16.25
C THR A 590 10.58 19.40 -15.37
N ALA A 591 11.76 19.98 -15.10
CA ALA A 591 12.65 19.46 -14.07
C ALA A 591 12.32 20.13 -12.71
N ALA A 592 12.80 19.52 -11.61
CA ALA A 592 12.67 20.12 -10.28
C ALA A 592 13.29 21.53 -10.16
N ALA A 593 14.28 21.83 -11.01
CA ALA A 593 14.95 23.12 -11.06
C ALA A 593 14.18 24.20 -11.86
N GLU A 594 13.27 23.79 -12.74
CA GLU A 594 12.48 24.67 -13.58
C GLU A 594 11.00 24.30 -13.47
N PRO A 595 10.35 24.69 -12.39
CA PRO A 595 8.99 24.27 -12.10
C PRO A 595 7.90 25.03 -12.88
N ALA A 596 8.26 26.09 -13.58
CA ALA A 596 7.35 26.82 -14.46
C ALA A 596 7.92 26.83 -15.88
N LEU A 597 7.11 26.44 -16.85
CA LEU A 597 7.49 26.38 -18.26
C LEU A 597 6.37 26.92 -19.13
N THR A 598 6.75 27.65 -20.18
CA THR A 598 5.83 28.09 -21.23
C THR A 598 6.29 27.50 -22.55
N VAL A 599 5.41 26.79 -23.22
CA VAL A 599 5.66 26.18 -24.53
C VAL A 599 4.60 26.65 -25.54
N GLU A 600 5.01 26.79 -26.80
CA GLU A 600 4.10 27.10 -27.89
C GLU A 600 4.09 25.94 -28.88
N HIS A 601 2.92 25.43 -29.18
CA HIS A 601 2.74 24.32 -30.11
C HIS A 601 1.52 24.54 -31.00
N ALA A 602 1.62 24.08 -32.24
CA ALA A 602 0.48 24.00 -33.14
C ALA A 602 -0.30 22.71 -32.85
N LEU A 603 -1.51 22.84 -32.35
CA LEU A 603 -2.34 21.71 -31.92
C LEU A 603 -3.65 21.68 -32.72
N PRO A 604 -4.13 20.47 -33.08
CA PRO A 604 -5.45 20.32 -33.67
C PRO A 604 -6.56 20.64 -32.65
N ASP A 605 -7.71 21.01 -33.16
CA ASP A 605 -8.91 21.15 -32.33
C ASP A 605 -9.25 19.83 -31.62
N HIS A 606 -9.91 19.94 -30.48
CA HIS A 606 -10.25 18.81 -29.60
C HIS A 606 -9.04 18.02 -29.05
N SER A 607 -7.83 18.56 -29.15
CA SER A 607 -6.66 17.97 -28.47
C SER A 607 -6.83 18.02 -26.94
N VAL A 608 -6.39 16.98 -26.27
CA VAL A 608 -6.39 16.88 -24.82
C VAL A 608 -4.96 17.02 -24.31
N LEU A 609 -4.71 18.04 -23.51
CA LEU A 609 -3.45 18.25 -22.81
C LEU A 609 -3.51 17.58 -21.44
N SER A 610 -2.49 16.81 -21.10
CA SER A 610 -2.38 16.13 -19.82
C SER A 610 -1.04 16.44 -19.18
N LEU A 611 -1.06 17.06 -18.00
CA LEU A 611 0.11 17.26 -17.16
C LEU A 611 0.24 16.05 -16.24
N VAL A 612 1.34 15.32 -16.34
CA VAL A 612 1.56 14.03 -15.69
C VAL A 612 2.81 14.10 -14.83
N ARG A 613 2.79 13.54 -13.63
CA ARG A 613 4.00 13.40 -12.81
C ARG A 613 4.97 12.45 -13.48
N SER A 614 6.25 12.82 -13.51
CA SER A 614 7.28 12.02 -14.18
C SER A 614 7.56 10.68 -13.50
N ASP A 615 7.38 10.60 -12.18
CA ASP A 615 7.68 9.43 -11.35
C ASP A 615 6.56 8.40 -11.27
N SER A 616 5.32 8.85 -11.20
CA SER A 616 4.15 7.99 -10.94
C SER A 616 3.20 7.88 -12.13
N GLN A 617 3.44 8.63 -13.19
CA GLN A 617 2.55 8.78 -14.35
C GLN A 617 1.13 9.24 -13.96
N GLY A 618 0.95 9.74 -12.72
CA GLY A 618 -0.31 10.29 -12.25
C GLY A 618 -0.62 11.62 -12.92
N VAL A 619 -1.83 11.77 -13.49
CA VAL A 619 -2.26 13.01 -14.11
C VAL A 619 -2.52 14.07 -13.03
N LEU A 620 -1.86 15.19 -13.15
CA LEU A 620 -1.94 16.35 -12.23
C LEU A 620 -2.98 17.35 -12.66
N ALA A 621 -3.04 17.60 -13.96
CA ALA A 621 -4.01 18.49 -14.59
C ALA A 621 -4.30 18.01 -16.02
N GLN A 622 -5.49 18.30 -16.51
CA GLN A 622 -5.90 17.99 -17.85
C GLN A 622 -6.75 19.11 -18.42
N GLN A 623 -6.53 19.40 -19.69
CA GLN A 623 -7.29 20.44 -20.39
C GLN A 623 -7.63 19.97 -21.80
N GLN A 624 -8.89 20.01 -22.17
CA GLN A 624 -9.33 19.82 -23.55
C GLN A 624 -9.33 21.18 -24.26
N LEU A 625 -8.80 21.20 -25.45
CA LEU A 625 -8.79 22.40 -26.30
C LEU A 625 -10.02 22.37 -27.21
N ASP A 626 -10.82 23.41 -27.11
CA ASP A 626 -11.87 23.70 -28.09
C ASP A 626 -11.44 24.99 -28.83
N LEU A 627 -10.76 24.81 -29.94
CA LEU A 627 -10.19 25.90 -30.71
C LEU A 627 -11.22 26.42 -31.70
N PRO A 628 -11.33 27.75 -31.88
CA PRO A 628 -12.23 28.31 -32.87
C PRO A 628 -11.81 27.81 -34.27
N PRO A 629 -12.77 27.58 -35.17
CA PRO A 629 -12.43 27.17 -36.52
C PRO A 629 -11.51 28.20 -37.19
N CYS A 630 -10.45 27.68 -37.81
CA CYS A 630 -9.52 28.53 -38.56
C CYS A 630 -10.28 29.34 -39.62
N ALA A 631 -10.25 30.65 -39.50
CA ALA A 631 -10.73 31.50 -40.57
C ALA A 631 -9.80 31.28 -41.79
N ILE A 632 -10.29 30.54 -42.78
CA ILE A 632 -9.64 30.44 -44.08
C ILE A 632 -9.72 31.86 -44.66
N GLY A 633 -8.57 32.55 -44.62
CA GLY A 633 -8.50 33.91 -45.18
C GLY A 633 -9.03 33.87 -46.62
N SER A 634 -10.07 34.64 -46.91
CA SER A 634 -10.51 34.86 -48.28
C SER A 634 -9.28 35.31 -49.07
N PRO A 635 -9.01 34.70 -50.22
CA PRO A 635 -7.90 35.14 -51.09
C PRO A 635 -8.12 36.64 -51.37
N ALA A 636 -7.11 37.44 -51.01
CA ALA A 636 -7.11 38.86 -51.33
C ALA A 636 -7.40 39.02 -52.83
N ARG A 637 -8.49 39.66 -53.17
CA ARG A 637 -8.84 40.05 -54.53
C ARG A 637 -7.87 41.08 -55.06
#